data_b55fcb6285b32e103f87fa58b99d9a62
#
_entry.id   b55fcb6285b32e103f87fa58b99d9a62
#
_cell.length_a   1.000
_cell.length_b   1.000
_cell.length_c   1.000
_cell.angle_alpha   90.00
_cell.angle_beta   90.00
_cell.angle_gamma   90.00
#
_symmetry.space_group_name_H-M   'P 1'
#
loop_
_entity.id
_entity.type
_entity.pdbx_description
1 polymer ?
#
loop_
_entity_poly.entity_id
_entity_poly.type
_entity_poly.pdbx_seq_one_letter_code
_entity_poly.pdbx_strand_id
1 'polypeptide(L)'
;MRISRITAQGFLSFAELSMDMGQGLTVVTGPNAAGKSNLCQVLSVVSAFLGRHLDPEQRDLLFLYEQAGHHGAPAFTLTVSFELDQQWEQDLVTDFVKASYISVAALKHDGMGPSTEALEHAAETSITTDKVTALFHGTLRLDFDSRRHTGWSCAWEFNYGEDTFHVQLEGPWAEQLRPGVAQGWKTVAMEQVTEDPAPELVEFPAFLDGLEQPVAFSVPTLNDASCPRPVSMTALAQAVQLTERHSVPFLAVLGKIWAAGVSVTVNRRLPARRHFSLDELRGALDLSDGSRVSAELYRLKNGARDQREGFRRAQKMFHTITGARLEVQASPETDGMAIDVVIDTGHGERRAEFSGAGLQEAVLLAVLTAGGPGRIIVLDEPAVQMHPTMQRRIATAALRDVQALLITHSADLVSVATPADLKRIVRLAPGTDGATTVRRTSASTASHLAGWIQNLAAADTRALLFARAVILCEGASETGALGQWWNTATQLGPEAANVPLLDVGGQNNFGGYINYLTAFGIPWAVIADGPALRDNSALAKQLAKQRLRPPNPPDDANDFTAWTNYWKSAGVFTLADQFGDDGSKAGELEAYLRRLDPQIFDQAQRDTTSKPRVGALFATRYPHGTPPEVAALYKNVATHLSLD
;
A
#
# COMPACT_ATOMS: atom_id res chain seq x y z
N MET A 1 0.49 5.74 -16.31
CA MET A 1 -0.03 6.42 -15.10
C MET A 1 0.80 6.00 -13.91
N ARG A 2 1.00 6.90 -12.95
CA ARG A 2 1.72 6.65 -11.69
C ARG A 2 0.95 7.29 -10.53
N ILE A 3 0.73 6.55 -9.44
CA ILE A 3 0.17 7.11 -8.21
C ILE A 3 1.31 7.72 -7.40
N SER A 4 1.19 9.00 -7.03
CA SER A 4 2.18 9.72 -6.21
C SER A 4 1.82 9.74 -4.73
N ARG A 5 0.51 9.83 -4.39
CA ARG A 5 0.03 9.88 -3.01
C ARG A 5 -1.35 9.27 -2.86
N ILE A 6 -1.59 8.64 -1.72
CA ILE A 6 -2.88 8.14 -1.27
C ILE A 6 -3.19 8.78 0.08
N THR A 7 -4.39 9.37 0.24
CA THR A 7 -4.88 9.82 1.55
C THR A 7 -6.27 9.26 1.83
N ALA A 8 -6.59 9.11 3.11
CA ALA A 8 -7.92 8.75 3.57
C ALA A 8 -8.20 9.45 4.89
N GLN A 9 -9.38 10.03 5.02
CA GLN A 9 -9.86 10.66 6.25
C GLN A 9 -11.19 10.05 6.65
N GLY A 10 -11.27 9.58 7.89
CA GLY A 10 -12.49 9.01 8.42
C GLY A 10 -12.93 7.69 7.76
N PHE A 11 -12.00 6.90 7.20
CA PHE A 11 -12.30 5.68 6.46
C PHE A 11 -11.76 4.43 7.16
N LEU A 12 -12.63 3.49 7.51
CA LEU A 12 -12.29 2.23 8.21
C LEU A 12 -11.42 2.47 9.45
N SER A 13 -10.19 1.96 9.47
CA SER A 13 -9.25 2.19 10.57
C SER A 13 -8.48 3.51 10.46
N PHE A 14 -8.67 4.27 9.39
CA PHE A 14 -7.96 5.52 9.16
C PHE A 14 -8.76 6.71 9.65
N ALA A 15 -8.41 7.29 10.80
CA ALA A 15 -8.84 8.63 11.16
C ALA A 15 -8.23 9.64 10.18
N GLU A 16 -6.92 9.51 9.96
CA GLU A 16 -6.16 10.25 8.96
C GLU A 16 -5.02 9.37 8.43
N LEU A 17 -4.97 9.16 7.13
CA LEU A 17 -3.89 8.49 6.41
C LEU A 17 -3.32 9.45 5.38
N SER A 18 -2.00 9.57 5.31
CA SER A 18 -1.30 10.19 4.19
C SER A 18 -0.06 9.35 3.86
N MET A 19 0.00 8.85 2.64
CA MET A 19 1.07 7.96 2.20
C MET A 19 1.56 8.34 0.80
N ASP A 20 2.82 8.76 0.70
CA ASP A 20 3.48 8.94 -0.59
C ASP A 20 3.85 7.59 -1.19
N MET A 21 3.63 7.43 -2.48
CA MET A 21 4.01 6.24 -3.24
C MET A 21 5.33 6.46 -3.97
N GLY A 22 6.23 5.48 -3.91
CA GLY A 22 7.45 5.49 -4.71
C GLY A 22 7.20 5.14 -6.18
N GLN A 23 8.20 5.38 -7.02
CA GLN A 23 8.13 5.01 -8.46
C GLN A 23 8.18 3.51 -8.72
N GLY A 24 8.55 2.70 -7.75
CA GLY A 24 8.66 1.25 -7.85
C GLY A 24 7.88 0.55 -6.75
N LEU A 25 8.48 -0.52 -6.21
CA LEU A 25 7.87 -1.30 -5.14
C LEU A 25 7.75 -0.50 -3.83
N THR A 26 6.55 -0.43 -3.29
CA THR A 26 6.27 0.00 -1.91
C THR A 26 5.76 -1.20 -1.12
N VAL A 27 6.41 -1.54 -0.02
CA VAL A 27 6.04 -2.69 0.82
C VAL A 27 5.38 -2.19 2.09
N VAL A 28 4.15 -2.61 2.33
CA VAL A 28 3.38 -2.27 3.52
C VAL A 28 3.44 -3.43 4.52
N THR A 29 3.93 -3.13 5.70
CA THR A 29 4.14 -4.07 6.81
C THR A 29 3.39 -3.61 8.05
N GLY A 30 3.43 -4.40 9.11
CA GLY A 30 2.85 -4.05 10.42
C GLY A 30 2.15 -5.23 11.08
N PRO A 31 1.79 -5.12 12.36
CA PRO A 31 1.12 -6.17 13.09
C PRO A 31 -0.27 -6.48 12.51
N ASN A 32 -0.88 -7.58 12.97
CA ASN A 32 -2.25 -7.90 12.64
C ASN A 32 -3.19 -6.79 13.09
N ALA A 33 -4.28 -6.59 12.37
CA ALA A 33 -5.27 -5.53 12.62
C ALA A 33 -4.74 -4.09 12.54
N ALA A 34 -3.54 -3.86 11.97
CA ALA A 34 -2.99 -2.52 11.76
C ALA A 34 -3.62 -1.73 10.58
N GLY A 35 -4.67 -2.26 9.95
CA GLY A 35 -5.34 -1.58 8.85
C GLY A 35 -4.69 -1.78 7.47
N LYS A 36 -3.78 -2.75 7.31
CA LYS A 36 -3.09 -2.98 6.04
C LYS A 36 -4.02 -3.26 4.87
N SER A 37 -4.97 -4.18 5.01
CA SER A 37 -5.96 -4.48 3.97
C SER A 37 -6.92 -3.32 3.71
N ASN A 38 -7.13 -2.42 4.71
CA ASN A 38 -7.94 -1.22 4.52
C ASN A 38 -7.32 -0.28 3.49
N LEU A 39 -5.99 -0.28 3.34
CA LEU A 39 -5.30 0.48 2.30
C LEU A 39 -5.63 -0.05 0.89
N CYS A 40 -5.73 -1.36 0.69
CA CYS A 40 -6.23 -1.93 -0.56
C CYS A 40 -7.67 -1.51 -0.82
N GLN A 41 -8.50 -1.44 0.23
CA GLN A 41 -9.89 -1.04 0.08
C GLN A 41 -10.04 0.41 -0.36
N VAL A 42 -9.14 1.34 0.02
CA VAL A 42 -9.12 2.70 -0.54
C VAL A 42 -9.05 2.65 -2.07
N LEU A 43 -8.10 1.88 -2.61
CA LEU A 43 -7.92 1.76 -4.06
C LEU A 43 -9.05 0.96 -4.72
N SER A 44 -9.64 -0.01 -4.02
CA SER A 44 -10.82 -0.74 -4.51
C SER A 44 -12.05 0.16 -4.63
N VAL A 45 -12.27 1.07 -3.67
CA VAL A 45 -13.35 2.09 -3.76
C VAL A 45 -13.14 2.98 -4.98
N VAL A 46 -11.92 3.47 -5.18
CA VAL A 46 -11.58 4.31 -6.34
C VAL A 46 -11.80 3.52 -7.63
N SER A 47 -11.39 2.26 -7.68
CA SER A 47 -11.60 1.37 -8.84
C SER A 47 -13.09 1.14 -9.12
N ALA A 48 -13.89 0.86 -8.09
CA ALA A 48 -15.34 0.68 -8.24
C ALA A 48 -16.02 1.98 -8.67
N PHE A 49 -15.63 3.12 -8.08
CA PHE A 49 -16.18 4.43 -8.42
C PHE A 49 -15.92 4.80 -9.89
N LEU A 50 -14.68 4.67 -10.35
CA LEU A 50 -14.31 4.94 -11.73
C LEU A 50 -14.84 3.87 -12.69
N GLY A 51 -14.82 2.61 -12.27
CA GLY A 51 -15.26 1.46 -13.07
C GLY A 51 -16.76 1.42 -13.35
N ARG A 52 -17.59 1.99 -12.50
CA ARG A 52 -19.06 2.00 -12.65
C ARG A 52 -19.56 2.65 -13.95
N HIS A 53 -18.71 3.49 -14.58
CA HIS A 53 -19.00 4.07 -15.88
C HIS A 53 -18.73 3.10 -17.05
N LEU A 54 -17.97 2.04 -16.77
CA LEU A 54 -17.60 1.01 -17.74
C LEU A 54 -18.39 -0.28 -17.53
N ASP A 55 -18.72 -0.60 -16.27
CA ASP A 55 -19.40 -1.82 -15.86
C ASP A 55 -20.43 -1.52 -14.74
N PRO A 56 -21.74 -1.79 -14.98
CA PRO A 56 -22.78 -1.60 -13.97
C PRO A 56 -22.56 -2.39 -12.67
N GLU A 57 -21.94 -3.57 -12.72
CA GLU A 57 -21.67 -4.39 -11.52
C GLU A 57 -20.74 -3.66 -10.54
N GLN A 58 -19.85 -2.82 -11.01
CA GLN A 58 -18.98 -1.99 -10.18
C GLN A 58 -19.77 -0.99 -9.31
N ARG A 59 -20.94 -0.57 -9.77
CA ARG A 59 -21.83 0.31 -9.01
C ARG A 59 -22.32 -0.35 -7.73
N ASP A 60 -22.65 -1.63 -7.79
CA ASP A 60 -23.16 -2.37 -6.65
C ASP A 60 -22.10 -2.58 -5.57
N LEU A 61 -20.83 -2.64 -5.97
CA LEU A 61 -19.72 -2.72 -5.03
C LEU A 61 -19.59 -1.47 -4.15
N LEU A 62 -19.98 -0.30 -4.62
CA LEU A 62 -19.91 0.94 -3.82
C LEU A 62 -20.83 0.91 -2.61
N PHE A 63 -21.97 0.22 -2.66
CA PHE A 63 -22.88 0.08 -1.51
C PHE A 63 -22.22 -0.62 -0.33
N LEU A 64 -21.23 -1.48 -0.58
CA LEU A 64 -20.49 -2.16 0.49
C LEU A 64 -19.67 -1.18 1.34
N TYR A 65 -19.33 0.00 0.79
CA TYR A 65 -18.50 0.99 1.47
C TYR A 65 -19.30 2.13 2.13
N GLU A 66 -20.62 2.16 2.00
CA GLU A 66 -21.45 3.20 2.62
C GLU A 66 -21.39 3.20 4.16
N GLN A 67 -21.00 2.08 4.76
CA GLN A 67 -20.79 1.94 6.20
C GLN A 67 -19.31 1.94 6.61
N ALA A 68 -18.40 2.31 5.69
CA ALA A 68 -16.97 2.26 5.92
C ALA A 68 -16.39 3.47 6.69
N GLY A 69 -17.26 4.33 7.24
CA GLY A 69 -16.82 5.46 8.07
C GLY A 69 -16.09 5.02 9.34
N HIS A 70 -14.99 5.69 9.66
CA HIS A 70 -14.19 5.40 10.85
C HIS A 70 -15.03 5.53 12.12
N HIS A 71 -15.05 4.49 12.96
CA HIS A 71 -15.92 4.40 14.15
C HIS A 71 -17.40 4.69 13.87
N GLY A 72 -17.89 4.35 12.67
CA GLY A 72 -19.27 4.59 12.26
C GLY A 72 -19.59 6.06 11.90
N ALA A 73 -18.56 6.86 11.60
CA ALA A 73 -18.74 8.22 11.11
C ALA A 73 -19.59 8.23 9.84
N PRO A 74 -20.49 9.20 9.66
CA PRO A 74 -21.38 9.26 8.50
C PRO A 74 -20.68 9.70 7.21
N ALA A 75 -19.45 10.17 7.30
CA ALA A 75 -18.72 10.73 6.17
C ALA A 75 -17.24 10.33 6.20
N PHE A 76 -16.66 10.20 5.00
CA PHE A 76 -15.21 10.01 4.81
C PHE A 76 -14.76 10.62 3.48
N THR A 77 -13.45 10.88 3.38
CA THR A 77 -12.81 11.40 2.17
C THR A 77 -11.65 10.50 1.77
N LEU A 78 -11.55 10.17 0.49
CA LEU A 78 -10.44 9.45 -0.11
C LEU A 78 -9.82 10.32 -1.20
N THR A 79 -8.48 10.42 -1.24
CA THR A 79 -7.81 11.06 -2.38
C THR A 79 -6.71 10.19 -2.95
N VAL A 80 -6.57 10.22 -4.27
CA VAL A 80 -5.47 9.59 -4.99
C VAL A 80 -4.87 10.60 -5.95
N SER A 81 -3.62 10.97 -5.70
CA SER A 81 -2.87 11.85 -6.60
C SER A 81 -2.10 10.99 -7.60
N PHE A 82 -2.19 11.33 -8.87
CA PHE A 82 -1.50 10.58 -9.92
C PHE A 82 -0.99 11.46 -11.07
N GLU A 83 -0.09 10.89 -11.84
CA GLU A 83 0.52 11.49 -13.02
C GLU A 83 0.29 10.58 -14.22
N LEU A 84 -0.14 11.17 -15.32
CA LEU A 84 -0.33 10.49 -16.61
C LEU A 84 0.99 10.61 -17.39
N ASP A 85 1.79 9.57 -17.40
CA ASP A 85 3.14 9.57 -17.96
C ASP A 85 3.28 8.76 -19.26
N GLN A 86 2.21 8.05 -19.65
CA GLN A 86 2.17 7.30 -20.90
C GLN A 86 1.51 8.14 -22.01
N GLN A 87 2.07 8.09 -23.21
CA GLN A 87 1.56 8.87 -24.36
C GLN A 87 0.08 8.61 -24.64
N TRP A 88 -0.36 7.35 -24.62
CA TRP A 88 -1.77 7.00 -24.85
C TRP A 88 -2.74 7.58 -23.81
N GLU A 89 -2.29 7.76 -22.55
CA GLU A 89 -3.08 8.39 -21.49
C GLU A 89 -3.25 9.89 -21.75
N GLN A 90 -2.16 10.53 -22.15
CA GLN A 90 -2.12 11.94 -22.52
C GLN A 90 -2.95 12.21 -23.78
N ASP A 91 -2.87 11.31 -24.75
CA ASP A 91 -3.70 11.38 -25.97
C ASP A 91 -5.19 11.29 -25.63
N LEU A 92 -5.61 10.37 -24.75
CA LEU A 92 -7.01 10.25 -24.33
C LEU A 92 -7.52 11.52 -23.64
N VAL A 93 -6.71 12.15 -22.78
CA VAL A 93 -7.07 13.42 -22.13
C VAL A 93 -7.11 14.56 -23.16
N THR A 94 -6.15 14.61 -24.09
CA THR A 94 -6.13 15.61 -25.17
C THR A 94 -7.36 15.48 -26.06
N ASP A 95 -7.75 14.27 -26.43
CA ASP A 95 -8.95 14.01 -27.23
C ASP A 95 -10.23 14.38 -26.46
N PHE A 96 -10.26 14.16 -25.15
CA PHE A 96 -11.35 14.65 -24.30
C PHE A 96 -11.46 16.18 -24.38
N VAL A 97 -10.35 16.91 -24.26
CA VAL A 97 -10.34 18.38 -24.33
C VAL A 97 -10.81 18.86 -25.69
N LYS A 98 -10.38 18.22 -26.79
CA LYS A 98 -10.85 18.52 -28.16
C LYS A 98 -12.36 18.31 -28.30
N ALA A 99 -12.86 17.17 -27.83
CA ALA A 99 -14.29 16.85 -27.88
C ALA A 99 -15.11 17.84 -27.05
N SER A 100 -14.61 18.24 -25.88
CA SER A 100 -15.21 19.24 -25.01
C SER A 100 -15.28 20.62 -25.69
N TYR A 101 -14.18 21.06 -26.31
CA TYR A 101 -14.11 22.30 -27.10
C TYR A 101 -15.17 22.34 -28.22
N ILE A 102 -15.23 21.27 -29.01
CA ILE A 102 -16.19 21.16 -30.11
C ILE A 102 -17.62 21.27 -29.57
N SER A 103 -17.93 20.57 -28.47
CA SER A 103 -19.26 20.55 -27.87
C SER A 103 -19.67 21.94 -27.36
N VAL A 104 -18.78 22.66 -26.67
CA VAL A 104 -19.05 24.00 -26.14
C VAL A 104 -19.18 25.02 -27.28
N ALA A 105 -18.31 24.96 -28.28
CA ALA A 105 -18.38 25.84 -29.43
C ALA A 105 -19.70 25.66 -30.21
N ALA A 106 -20.15 24.41 -30.41
CA ALA A 106 -21.42 24.11 -31.06
C ALA A 106 -22.62 24.71 -30.30
N LEU A 107 -22.62 24.62 -28.95
CA LEU A 107 -23.67 25.20 -28.12
C LEU A 107 -23.72 26.74 -28.13
N LYS A 108 -22.57 27.40 -28.21
CA LYS A 108 -22.49 28.87 -28.21
C LYS A 108 -23.02 29.52 -29.51
N HIS A 109 -22.96 28.82 -30.62
CA HIS A 109 -23.25 29.39 -31.92
C HIS A 109 -24.71 29.24 -32.40
N ASP A 110 -25.61 28.73 -31.58
CA ASP A 110 -27.07 28.73 -31.76
C ASP A 110 -27.53 28.25 -33.20
N GLY A 111 -26.80 27.30 -33.77
CA GLY A 111 -27.08 26.72 -35.08
C GLY A 111 -26.62 27.53 -36.30
N MET A 112 -26.05 28.72 -36.12
CA MET A 112 -25.51 29.55 -37.22
C MET A 112 -23.98 29.67 -37.15
N GLY A 113 -23.32 28.81 -36.41
CA GLY A 113 -21.86 28.77 -36.26
C GLY A 113 -21.12 28.00 -37.34
N PRO A 114 -19.81 27.85 -37.19
CA PRO A 114 -18.96 27.09 -38.11
C PRO A 114 -19.46 25.65 -38.22
N SER A 115 -19.20 25.01 -39.36
CA SER A 115 -19.55 23.60 -39.56
C SER A 115 -18.80 22.70 -38.58
N THR A 116 -19.34 21.51 -38.32
CA THR A 116 -18.67 20.50 -37.48
C THR A 116 -17.23 20.24 -37.92
N GLU A 117 -17.01 20.12 -39.23
CA GLU A 117 -15.67 19.92 -39.80
C GLU A 117 -14.72 21.09 -39.53
N ALA A 118 -15.24 22.33 -39.53
CA ALA A 118 -14.45 23.50 -39.18
C ALA A 118 -14.08 23.52 -37.69
N LEU A 119 -15.00 23.08 -36.81
CA LEU A 119 -14.74 22.96 -35.36
C LEU A 119 -13.76 21.82 -35.06
N GLU A 120 -13.89 20.69 -35.72
CA GLU A 120 -12.94 19.57 -35.62
C GLU A 120 -11.55 20.02 -36.08
N HIS A 121 -11.45 20.69 -37.22
CA HIS A 121 -10.17 21.22 -37.70
C HIS A 121 -9.56 22.27 -36.76
N ALA A 122 -10.37 23.16 -36.23
CA ALA A 122 -9.91 24.15 -35.21
C ALA A 122 -9.41 23.46 -33.93
N ALA A 123 -10.13 22.45 -33.42
CA ALA A 123 -9.72 21.67 -32.27
C ALA A 123 -8.38 20.94 -32.54
N GLU A 124 -8.26 20.27 -33.70
CA GLU A 124 -7.01 19.55 -34.04
C GLU A 124 -5.79 20.47 -34.15
N THR A 125 -5.96 21.69 -34.70
CA THR A 125 -4.86 22.62 -34.89
C THR A 125 -4.52 23.40 -33.63
N SER A 126 -5.50 23.65 -32.75
CA SER A 126 -5.35 24.55 -31.61
C SER A 126 -5.07 23.81 -30.30
N ILE A 127 -5.56 22.58 -30.15
CA ILE A 127 -5.41 21.80 -28.90
C ILE A 127 -4.36 20.71 -29.12
N THR A 128 -3.16 20.98 -28.62
CA THR A 128 -2.04 20.03 -28.64
C THR A 128 -1.80 19.48 -27.25
N THR A 129 -1.16 18.31 -27.16
CA THR A 129 -0.81 17.67 -25.89
C THR A 129 -0.05 18.61 -24.94
N ASP A 130 0.84 19.45 -25.48
CA ASP A 130 1.63 20.39 -24.67
C ASP A 130 0.78 21.46 -23.97
N LYS A 131 -0.38 21.81 -24.55
CA LYS A 131 -1.28 22.81 -23.97
C LYS A 131 -2.15 22.29 -22.84
N VAL A 132 -2.30 20.97 -22.75
CA VAL A 132 -3.17 20.32 -21.73
C VAL A 132 -2.39 19.61 -20.63
N THR A 133 -1.08 19.85 -20.54
CA THR A 133 -0.17 19.18 -19.60
C THR A 133 -0.57 19.30 -18.14
N ALA A 134 -1.23 20.40 -17.74
CA ALA A 134 -1.69 20.58 -16.37
C ALA A 134 -2.70 19.50 -15.93
N LEU A 135 -3.48 18.93 -16.87
CA LEU A 135 -4.42 17.85 -16.59
C LEU A 135 -3.76 16.49 -16.42
N PHE A 136 -2.46 16.36 -16.74
CA PHE A 136 -1.74 15.10 -16.59
C PHE A 136 -1.26 14.85 -15.15
N HIS A 137 -1.36 15.87 -14.30
CA HIS A 137 -0.98 15.81 -12.89
C HIS A 137 -2.14 16.28 -12.04
N GLY A 138 -2.74 15.38 -11.27
CA GLY A 138 -3.86 15.81 -10.46
C GLY A 138 -4.21 14.83 -9.35
N THR A 139 -5.18 15.24 -8.57
CA THR A 139 -5.71 14.48 -7.44
C THR A 139 -7.19 14.22 -7.64
N LEU A 140 -7.56 12.95 -7.69
CA LEU A 140 -8.94 12.53 -7.62
C LEU A 140 -9.37 12.51 -6.16
N ARG A 141 -10.39 13.27 -5.82
CA ARG A 141 -11.00 13.32 -4.51
C ARG A 141 -12.38 12.70 -4.57
N LEU A 142 -12.63 11.74 -3.69
CA LEU A 142 -13.93 11.11 -3.47
C LEU A 142 -14.40 11.41 -2.05
N ASP A 143 -15.56 12.01 -1.91
CA ASP A 143 -16.21 12.25 -0.64
C ASP A 143 -17.49 11.40 -0.56
N PHE A 144 -17.71 10.76 0.58
CA PHE A 144 -18.96 10.09 0.91
C PHE A 144 -19.56 10.72 2.17
N ASP A 145 -20.86 11.00 2.13
CA ASP A 145 -21.62 11.45 3.31
C ASP A 145 -23.03 10.84 3.26
N SER A 146 -23.32 9.91 4.15
CA SER A 146 -24.62 9.21 4.22
C SER A 146 -25.82 10.13 4.53
N ARG A 147 -25.57 11.35 5.00
CA ARG A 147 -26.60 12.38 5.24
C ARG A 147 -27.03 13.10 3.97
N ARG A 148 -26.29 12.95 2.86
CA ARG A 148 -26.59 13.55 1.57
C ARG A 148 -27.40 12.58 0.72
N HIS A 149 -28.30 13.09 -0.11
CA HIS A 149 -29.16 12.28 -0.96
C HIS A 149 -28.39 11.38 -1.94
N THR A 150 -27.29 11.86 -2.49
CA THR A 150 -26.44 11.09 -3.42
C THR A 150 -25.39 10.22 -2.73
N GLY A 151 -25.09 10.53 -1.48
CA GLY A 151 -24.01 9.91 -0.71
C GLY A 151 -22.60 10.25 -1.24
N TRP A 152 -22.36 10.11 -2.51
CA TRP A 152 -21.05 10.28 -3.15
C TRP A 152 -20.91 11.61 -3.88
N SER A 153 -19.69 12.17 -3.81
CA SER A 153 -19.25 13.26 -4.67
C SER A 153 -17.81 13.04 -5.11
N CYS A 154 -17.45 13.61 -6.27
CA CYS A 154 -16.13 13.44 -6.86
C CYS A 154 -15.63 14.76 -7.43
N ALA A 155 -14.38 15.09 -7.14
CA ALA A 155 -13.70 16.26 -7.69
C ALA A 155 -12.32 15.88 -8.27
N TRP A 156 -11.88 16.66 -9.24
CA TRP A 156 -10.54 16.63 -9.78
C TRP A 156 -9.81 17.91 -9.40
N GLU A 157 -8.67 17.76 -8.77
CA GLU A 157 -7.82 18.87 -8.34
C GLU A 157 -6.52 18.85 -9.14
N PHE A 158 -6.13 19.98 -9.71
CA PHE A 158 -4.88 20.11 -10.45
C PHE A 158 -4.31 21.53 -10.33
N ASN A 159 -3.02 21.67 -10.60
CA ASN A 159 -2.34 22.97 -10.57
C ASN A 159 -2.09 23.48 -11.98
N TYR A 160 -2.34 24.77 -12.19
CA TYR A 160 -1.97 25.47 -13.41
C TYR A 160 -1.33 26.81 -13.04
N GLY A 161 -0.05 27.00 -13.35
CA GLY A 161 0.74 28.11 -12.84
C GLY A 161 0.88 28.05 -11.31
N GLU A 162 0.48 29.14 -10.63
CA GLU A 162 0.46 29.21 -9.16
C GLU A 162 -0.91 28.85 -8.56
N ASP A 163 -1.92 28.64 -9.39
CA ASP A 163 -3.29 28.39 -8.96
C ASP A 163 -3.61 26.90 -8.88
N THR A 164 -4.43 26.53 -7.89
CA THR A 164 -5.01 25.18 -7.75
C THR A 164 -6.47 25.22 -8.17
N PHE A 165 -6.82 24.40 -9.13
CA PHE A 165 -8.17 24.27 -9.64
C PHE A 165 -8.86 23.04 -9.03
N HIS A 166 -10.09 23.22 -8.56
CA HIS A 166 -10.97 22.18 -8.08
C HIS A 166 -12.16 22.05 -9.02
N VAL A 167 -12.31 20.92 -9.65
CA VAL A 167 -13.37 20.68 -10.62
C VAL A 167 -14.29 19.60 -10.10
N GLN A 168 -15.53 19.96 -9.77
CA GLN A 168 -16.54 19.01 -9.35
C GLN A 168 -16.95 18.14 -10.53
N LEU A 169 -16.68 16.84 -10.47
CA LEU A 169 -16.99 15.90 -11.55
C LEU A 169 -18.33 15.18 -11.32
N GLU A 170 -18.72 14.96 -10.08
CA GLU A 170 -19.98 14.34 -9.71
C GLU A 170 -20.34 14.69 -8.26
N GLY A 171 -21.66 14.83 -7.97
CA GLY A 171 -22.13 15.12 -6.63
C GLY A 171 -23.49 15.83 -6.60
N PRO A 172 -23.88 16.43 -5.48
CA PRO A 172 -25.19 17.07 -5.30
C PRO A 172 -25.55 18.10 -6.39
N TRP A 173 -24.54 18.82 -6.88
CA TRP A 173 -24.72 19.81 -7.96
C TRP A 173 -24.99 19.15 -9.32
N ALA A 174 -24.34 18.02 -9.59
CA ALA A 174 -24.57 17.27 -10.84
C ALA A 174 -25.98 16.69 -10.90
N GLU A 175 -26.63 16.42 -9.76
CA GLU A 175 -27.98 15.90 -9.71
C GLU A 175 -29.05 16.99 -9.90
N GLN A 176 -28.82 18.21 -9.42
CA GLN A 176 -29.71 19.34 -9.65
C GLN A 176 -29.83 19.70 -11.14
N LEU A 177 -28.84 19.28 -11.93
CA LEU A 177 -28.76 19.50 -13.38
C LEU A 177 -29.23 18.28 -14.19
N ARG A 178 -29.96 17.33 -13.60
CA ARG A 178 -30.54 16.19 -14.33
C ARG A 178 -31.79 16.60 -15.10
N PRO A 179 -31.76 16.59 -16.42
CA PRO A 179 -32.95 16.51 -17.20
C PRO A 179 -33.19 15.08 -17.69
N GLY A 180 -34.43 14.76 -17.89
CA GLY A 180 -34.87 13.45 -18.36
C GLY A 180 -34.56 13.12 -19.83
N VAL A 181 -33.59 13.78 -20.45
CA VAL A 181 -33.23 13.56 -21.85
C VAL A 181 -31.72 13.64 -22.01
N ALA A 182 -31.13 12.57 -22.50
CA ALA A 182 -29.73 12.32 -22.76
C ALA A 182 -28.96 11.70 -21.58
N GLN A 183 -29.02 10.39 -21.49
CA GLN A 183 -28.06 9.59 -20.76
C GLN A 183 -26.65 9.91 -21.28
N GLY A 184 -25.82 10.53 -20.46
CA GLY A 184 -24.39 10.72 -20.78
C GLY A 184 -23.78 12.08 -20.47
N TRP A 185 -24.58 13.09 -20.16
CA TRP A 185 -24.09 14.43 -19.86
C TRP A 185 -24.03 14.68 -18.37
N LYS A 186 -22.86 15.01 -17.87
CA LYS A 186 -22.66 15.41 -16.47
C LYS A 186 -21.96 16.76 -16.43
N THR A 187 -22.63 17.75 -15.89
CA THR A 187 -22.11 19.10 -15.71
C THR A 187 -20.98 19.08 -14.70
N VAL A 188 -19.91 19.78 -14.98
CA VAL A 188 -18.84 20.10 -14.09
C VAL A 188 -19.04 21.54 -13.64
N ALA A 189 -19.30 21.74 -12.36
CA ALA A 189 -19.21 23.05 -11.75
C ALA A 189 -17.83 23.19 -11.12
N MET A 190 -17.13 24.31 -11.34
CA MET A 190 -16.01 24.70 -10.48
C MET A 190 -16.58 25.30 -9.20
N GLU A 191 -16.13 24.85 -8.06
CA GLU A 191 -16.32 25.61 -6.82
C GLU A 191 -15.42 26.85 -6.86
N GLN A 192 -15.89 27.93 -7.46
CA GLN A 192 -15.50 29.20 -6.90
C GLN A 192 -16.28 29.36 -5.59
N VAL A 193 -15.57 29.54 -4.50
CA VAL A 193 -16.14 29.89 -3.19
C VAL A 193 -16.76 31.28 -3.30
N THR A 194 -17.92 31.37 -3.92
CA THR A 194 -18.81 32.52 -3.90
C THR A 194 -20.15 32.03 -3.43
N GLU A 195 -20.75 32.77 -2.51
CA GLU A 195 -22.00 32.46 -1.82
C GLU A 195 -23.25 32.37 -2.73
N ASP A 196 -23.08 32.32 -4.04
CA ASP A 196 -24.19 32.28 -4.99
C ASP A 196 -24.23 30.92 -5.73
N PRO A 197 -25.34 30.16 -5.58
CA PRO A 197 -25.39 28.74 -5.95
C PRO A 197 -25.74 28.47 -7.43
N ALA A 198 -25.62 29.42 -8.33
CA ALA A 198 -25.85 29.16 -9.74
C ALA A 198 -24.60 28.51 -10.38
N PRO A 199 -24.66 27.28 -10.89
CA PRO A 199 -23.55 26.69 -11.61
C PRO A 199 -23.33 27.46 -12.91
N GLU A 200 -22.43 28.40 -12.90
CA GLU A 200 -21.91 28.96 -14.13
C GLU A 200 -21.03 27.90 -14.81
N LEU A 201 -21.17 27.78 -16.12
CA LEU A 201 -20.20 27.07 -16.97
C LEU A 201 -18.83 27.67 -16.69
N VAL A 202 -17.99 26.92 -16.01
CA VAL A 202 -16.66 27.40 -15.77
C VAL A 202 -15.83 27.18 -17.01
N GLU A 203 -15.61 28.28 -17.65
CA GLU A 203 -14.68 28.42 -18.74
C GLU A 203 -13.25 28.29 -18.18
N PHE A 204 -12.38 27.60 -18.89
CA PHE A 204 -10.94 27.64 -18.66
C PHE A 204 -10.31 28.72 -19.54
N PRO A 205 -10.43 30.00 -19.22
CA PRO A 205 -10.00 31.04 -20.12
C PRO A 205 -8.48 31.16 -20.24
N ALA A 206 -7.75 30.78 -19.20
CA ALA A 206 -6.28 30.90 -19.17
C ALA A 206 -5.56 29.63 -19.61
N PHE A 207 -6.24 28.50 -19.65
CA PHE A 207 -5.65 27.18 -19.81
C PHE A 207 -5.27 26.85 -21.25
N LEU A 208 -5.91 27.50 -22.18
CA LEU A 208 -5.69 27.31 -23.60
C LEU A 208 -5.50 28.67 -24.26
N ASP A 209 -4.38 29.34 -23.96
CA ASP A 209 -4.01 30.59 -24.59
C ASP A 209 -4.10 30.47 -26.13
N GLY A 210 -4.88 31.36 -26.75
CA GLY A 210 -5.08 31.40 -28.19
C GLY A 210 -6.26 30.59 -28.70
N LEU A 211 -7.11 29.99 -27.85
CA LEU A 211 -8.41 29.47 -28.24
C LEU A 211 -9.48 30.55 -28.19
N GLU A 212 -10.25 30.66 -29.27
CA GLU A 212 -11.38 31.61 -29.33
C GLU A 212 -12.58 31.20 -28.46
N GLN A 213 -12.61 29.91 -28.04
CA GLN A 213 -13.72 29.32 -27.29
C GLN A 213 -13.20 28.62 -26.02
N PRO A 214 -13.91 28.76 -24.91
CA PRO A 214 -13.58 28.06 -23.67
C PRO A 214 -13.81 26.57 -23.78
N VAL A 215 -13.06 25.79 -22.99
CA VAL A 215 -13.24 24.36 -22.81
C VAL A 215 -14.00 24.10 -21.52
N ALA A 216 -15.02 23.25 -21.55
CA ALA A 216 -15.77 22.83 -20.39
C ALA A 216 -15.50 21.37 -20.07
N PHE A 217 -15.46 21.00 -18.79
CA PHE A 217 -15.39 19.60 -18.36
C PHE A 217 -16.72 18.85 -18.49
N SER A 218 -17.79 19.59 -18.71
CA SER A 218 -19.08 19.05 -19.11
C SER A 218 -19.93 20.12 -19.80
N VAL A 219 -20.93 19.67 -20.49
CA VAL A 219 -21.88 20.55 -21.18
C VAL A 219 -23.20 20.51 -20.43
N PRO A 220 -23.81 21.66 -20.08
CA PRO A 220 -25.10 21.69 -19.42
C PRO A 220 -26.14 21.02 -20.29
N THR A 221 -27.00 20.28 -19.66
CA THR A 221 -28.12 19.65 -20.33
C THR A 221 -29.20 20.70 -20.57
N LEU A 222 -29.82 20.63 -21.72
CA LEU A 222 -30.67 21.64 -22.31
C LEU A 222 -32.05 21.82 -21.68
N ASN A 223 -32.37 21.06 -20.63
CA ASN A 223 -33.64 21.17 -19.92
C ASN A 223 -33.51 21.79 -18.52
N ASP A 224 -32.39 22.41 -18.21
CA ASP A 224 -32.20 23.08 -16.94
C ASP A 224 -32.86 24.46 -16.98
N ALA A 225 -33.87 24.69 -16.09
CA ALA A 225 -34.52 25.98 -15.93
C ALA A 225 -33.59 27.11 -15.48
N SER A 226 -32.36 26.76 -15.05
CA SER A 226 -31.31 27.72 -14.66
C SER A 226 -30.44 28.14 -15.83
N CYS A 227 -30.62 27.57 -17.04
CA CYS A 227 -29.88 28.00 -18.22
C CYS A 227 -30.32 29.41 -18.64
N PRO A 228 -29.48 30.45 -18.54
CA PRO A 228 -29.93 31.84 -18.67
C PRO A 228 -30.28 32.28 -20.09
N ARG A 229 -30.18 31.39 -21.08
CA ARG A 229 -30.51 31.71 -22.51
C ARG A 229 -31.36 30.63 -23.15
N PRO A 230 -32.51 30.98 -23.79
CA PRO A 230 -33.24 30.02 -24.56
C PRO A 230 -32.40 29.59 -25.79
N VAL A 231 -32.07 28.31 -25.86
CA VAL A 231 -31.40 27.71 -27.03
C VAL A 231 -32.46 27.33 -28.05
N SER A 232 -32.22 27.62 -29.33
CA SER A 232 -33.17 27.23 -30.38
C SER A 232 -33.23 25.72 -30.49
N MET A 233 -34.41 25.19 -30.89
CA MET A 233 -34.59 23.74 -31.09
C MET A 233 -33.66 23.17 -32.17
N THR A 234 -33.18 23.98 -33.10
CA THR A 234 -32.23 23.59 -34.13
C THR A 234 -30.81 23.47 -33.58
N ALA A 235 -30.38 24.45 -32.80
CA ALA A 235 -29.10 24.39 -32.08
C ALA A 235 -29.07 23.24 -31.09
N LEU A 236 -30.23 22.97 -30.44
CA LEU A 236 -30.43 21.84 -29.56
C LEU A 236 -30.17 20.51 -30.29
N ALA A 237 -30.82 20.30 -31.45
CA ALA A 237 -30.67 19.08 -32.21
C ALA A 237 -29.23 18.88 -32.73
N GLN A 238 -28.58 19.95 -33.17
CA GLN A 238 -27.18 19.91 -33.59
C GLN A 238 -26.25 19.65 -32.41
N ALA A 239 -26.46 20.31 -31.29
CA ALA A 239 -25.67 20.09 -30.08
C ALA A 239 -25.82 18.64 -29.57
N VAL A 240 -27.06 18.09 -29.57
CA VAL A 240 -27.30 16.69 -29.18
C VAL A 240 -26.57 15.74 -30.10
N GLN A 241 -26.64 15.93 -31.43
CA GLN A 241 -25.92 15.07 -32.39
C GLN A 241 -24.41 15.16 -32.28
N LEU A 242 -23.88 16.38 -32.09
CA LEU A 242 -22.44 16.59 -31.88
C LEU A 242 -21.97 15.99 -30.56
N THR A 243 -22.78 16.12 -29.53
CA THR A 243 -22.46 15.68 -28.19
C THR A 243 -22.55 14.16 -28.04
N GLU A 244 -23.52 13.50 -28.67
CA GLU A 244 -23.53 12.04 -28.74
C GLU A 244 -22.27 11.50 -29.46
N ARG A 245 -21.72 12.26 -30.37
CA ARG A 245 -20.55 11.88 -31.17
C ARG A 245 -19.21 12.25 -30.52
N HIS A 246 -19.12 13.37 -29.79
CA HIS A 246 -17.87 13.96 -29.36
C HIS A 246 -17.72 14.11 -27.86
N SER A 247 -18.76 13.92 -27.05
CA SER A 247 -18.70 14.17 -25.62
C SER A 247 -18.57 12.87 -24.82
N VAL A 248 -17.45 12.76 -24.14
CA VAL A 248 -17.21 11.73 -23.15
C VAL A 248 -17.00 12.42 -21.80
N PRO A 249 -17.69 12.03 -20.72
CA PRO A 249 -17.41 12.59 -19.39
C PRO A 249 -15.95 12.37 -18.99
N PHE A 250 -15.32 13.35 -18.36
CA PHE A 250 -13.92 13.22 -17.93
C PHE A 250 -13.71 12.03 -16.99
N LEU A 251 -14.70 11.74 -16.12
CA LEU A 251 -14.70 10.53 -15.30
C LEU A 251 -14.60 9.23 -16.11
N ALA A 252 -15.22 9.15 -17.26
CA ALA A 252 -15.13 7.97 -18.12
C ALA A 252 -13.74 7.84 -18.76
N VAL A 253 -13.09 8.97 -19.07
CA VAL A 253 -11.68 8.98 -19.53
C VAL A 253 -10.76 8.51 -18.41
N LEU A 254 -10.89 9.06 -17.20
CA LEU A 254 -10.15 8.62 -16.04
C LEU A 254 -10.41 7.14 -15.71
N GLY A 255 -11.67 6.70 -15.84
CA GLY A 255 -12.05 5.30 -15.66
C GLY A 255 -11.36 4.36 -16.65
N LYS A 256 -11.28 4.72 -17.94
CA LYS A 256 -10.55 3.95 -18.96
C LYS A 256 -9.04 3.89 -18.65
N ILE A 257 -8.43 5.02 -18.27
CA ILE A 257 -7.01 5.08 -17.92
C ILE A 257 -6.75 4.22 -16.67
N TRP A 258 -7.61 4.33 -15.66
CA TRP A 258 -7.50 3.55 -14.42
C TRP A 258 -7.64 2.06 -14.67
N ALA A 259 -8.67 1.64 -15.40
CA ALA A 259 -8.91 0.22 -15.73
C ALA A 259 -7.76 -0.41 -16.53
N ALA A 260 -7.10 0.37 -17.40
CA ALA A 260 -5.95 -0.10 -18.15
C ALA A 260 -4.65 -0.08 -17.34
N GLY A 261 -4.52 0.87 -16.39
CA GLY A 261 -3.29 1.14 -15.66
C GLY A 261 -3.21 0.51 -14.27
N VAL A 262 -4.33 0.31 -13.56
CA VAL A 262 -4.35 -0.15 -12.17
C VAL A 262 -4.97 -1.53 -12.06
N SER A 263 -4.29 -2.43 -11.36
CA SER A 263 -4.79 -3.77 -11.04
C SER A 263 -4.76 -3.97 -9.52
N VAL A 264 -5.95 -4.06 -8.91
CA VAL A 264 -6.11 -4.41 -7.50
C VAL A 264 -6.52 -5.87 -7.41
N THR A 265 -5.65 -6.73 -6.93
CA THR A 265 -5.87 -8.18 -6.94
C THR A 265 -6.37 -8.65 -5.60
N VAL A 266 -7.62 -9.14 -5.56
CA VAL A 266 -8.29 -9.66 -4.37
C VAL A 266 -8.22 -11.20 -4.35
N ASN A 267 -8.36 -11.84 -5.49
CA ASN A 267 -8.33 -13.30 -5.63
C ASN A 267 -7.07 -13.76 -6.37
N ARG A 268 -6.46 -14.87 -5.88
CA ARG A 268 -5.14 -15.33 -6.33
C ARG A 268 -5.13 -16.71 -6.94
N ARG A 269 -6.30 -17.32 -7.11
CA ARG A 269 -6.40 -18.63 -7.76
C ARG A 269 -6.83 -18.45 -9.19
N LEU A 270 -6.19 -19.17 -10.08
CA LEU A 270 -6.69 -19.31 -11.44
C LEU A 270 -7.93 -20.17 -11.39
N PRO A 271 -9.11 -19.64 -11.72
CA PRO A 271 -10.29 -20.46 -11.86
C PRO A 271 -10.12 -21.41 -13.03
N ALA A 272 -10.80 -22.53 -12.99
CA ALA A 272 -10.80 -23.53 -14.04
C ALA A 272 -11.57 -23.09 -15.31
N ARG A 273 -11.79 -21.78 -15.48
CA ARG A 273 -12.49 -21.24 -16.64
C ARG A 273 -11.60 -21.31 -17.86
N ARG A 274 -12.10 -21.98 -18.89
CA ARG A 274 -11.38 -22.22 -20.14
C ARG A 274 -12.09 -21.67 -21.36
N HIS A 275 -13.42 -21.61 -21.32
CA HIS A 275 -14.24 -21.19 -22.45
C HIS A 275 -14.49 -19.68 -22.41
N PHE A 276 -14.24 -19.01 -23.54
CA PHE A 276 -14.44 -17.58 -23.73
C PHE A 276 -15.09 -17.33 -25.07
N SER A 277 -16.13 -16.51 -25.11
CA SER A 277 -16.71 -16.02 -26.35
C SER A 277 -15.74 -15.09 -27.10
N LEU A 278 -15.96 -14.90 -28.40
CA LEU A 278 -15.13 -13.98 -29.18
C LEU A 278 -15.25 -12.53 -28.70
N ASP A 279 -16.42 -12.14 -28.19
CA ASP A 279 -16.64 -10.78 -27.68
C ASP A 279 -15.90 -10.56 -26.35
N GLU A 280 -15.88 -11.54 -25.48
CA GLU A 280 -15.08 -11.49 -24.25
C GLU A 280 -13.57 -11.35 -24.52
N LEU A 281 -13.08 -11.95 -25.62
CA LEU A 281 -11.67 -11.86 -26.00
C LEU A 281 -11.30 -10.51 -26.64
N ARG A 282 -12.26 -9.72 -27.10
CA ARG A 282 -12.05 -8.40 -27.72
C ARG A 282 -12.06 -7.26 -26.70
N GLY A 283 -12.79 -7.43 -25.61
CA GLY A 283 -12.94 -6.42 -24.57
C GLY A 283 -11.70 -6.22 -23.69
N ALA A 284 -11.71 -5.16 -22.87
CA ALA A 284 -10.77 -5.03 -21.77
C ALA A 284 -11.02 -6.15 -20.73
N LEU A 285 -9.95 -6.79 -20.30
CA LEU A 285 -10.04 -7.91 -19.36
C LEU A 285 -9.76 -7.42 -17.94
N ASP A 286 -10.75 -7.55 -17.06
CA ASP A 286 -10.53 -7.42 -15.63
C ASP A 286 -9.75 -8.65 -15.13
N LEU A 287 -8.62 -8.39 -14.51
CA LEU A 287 -7.73 -9.41 -13.97
C LEU A 287 -7.82 -9.52 -12.44
N SER A 288 -8.69 -8.75 -11.80
CA SER A 288 -8.77 -8.63 -10.33
C SER A 288 -9.13 -9.94 -9.64
N ASP A 289 -10.00 -10.74 -10.25
CA ASP A 289 -10.47 -12.04 -9.74
C ASP A 289 -9.69 -13.25 -10.32
N GLY A 290 -8.76 -13.01 -11.24
CA GLY A 290 -7.99 -14.03 -11.94
C GLY A 290 -8.76 -14.82 -13.01
N SER A 291 -10.08 -14.63 -13.16
CA SER A 291 -10.94 -15.43 -14.07
C SER A 291 -10.57 -15.27 -15.53
N ARG A 292 -10.00 -14.13 -15.90
CA ARG A 292 -9.65 -13.79 -17.30
C ARG A 292 -8.17 -13.89 -17.62
N VAL A 293 -7.35 -14.41 -16.72
CA VAL A 293 -5.89 -14.53 -16.89
C VAL A 293 -5.52 -15.40 -18.11
N SER A 294 -6.24 -16.49 -18.35
CA SER A 294 -6.01 -17.34 -19.53
C SER A 294 -6.35 -16.62 -20.84
N ALA A 295 -7.45 -15.88 -20.85
CA ALA A 295 -7.85 -15.05 -22.00
C ALA A 295 -6.83 -13.95 -22.28
N GLU A 296 -6.34 -13.27 -21.25
CA GLU A 296 -5.29 -12.25 -21.40
C GLU A 296 -3.99 -12.82 -21.96
N LEU A 297 -3.52 -13.96 -21.43
CA LEU A 297 -2.35 -14.64 -21.98
C LEU A 297 -2.52 -15.02 -23.44
N TYR A 298 -3.71 -15.49 -23.83
CA TYR A 298 -4.04 -15.80 -25.22
C TYR A 298 -3.97 -14.54 -26.10
N ARG A 299 -4.59 -13.44 -25.64
CA ARG A 299 -4.57 -12.15 -26.31
C ARG A 299 -3.15 -11.60 -26.48
N LEU A 300 -2.33 -11.69 -25.44
CA LEU A 300 -0.94 -11.28 -25.48
C LEU A 300 -0.14 -12.12 -26.49
N LYS A 301 -0.33 -13.44 -26.52
CA LYS A 301 0.37 -14.35 -27.43
C LYS A 301 0.05 -14.11 -28.89
N ASN A 302 -1.22 -13.86 -29.22
CA ASN A 302 -1.73 -13.82 -30.59
C ASN A 302 -1.97 -12.39 -31.12
N GLY A 303 -1.75 -11.38 -30.32
CA GLY A 303 -2.03 -9.99 -30.68
C GLY A 303 -0.92 -9.28 -31.47
N ALA A 304 -0.95 -7.96 -31.48
CA ALA A 304 0.03 -7.10 -32.13
C ALA A 304 1.44 -7.27 -31.53
N ARG A 305 2.42 -6.64 -32.13
CA ARG A 305 3.84 -6.76 -31.71
C ARG A 305 4.04 -6.49 -30.20
N ASP A 306 3.45 -5.40 -29.72
CA ASP A 306 3.59 -4.98 -28.31
C ASP A 306 2.94 -5.99 -27.35
N GLN A 307 1.81 -6.57 -27.73
CA GLN A 307 1.14 -7.62 -26.98
C GLN A 307 2.02 -8.88 -26.91
N ARG A 308 2.62 -9.30 -28.02
CA ARG A 308 3.55 -10.44 -28.03
C ARG A 308 4.81 -10.18 -27.19
N GLU A 309 5.28 -8.94 -27.11
CA GLU A 309 6.33 -8.56 -26.17
C GLU A 309 5.85 -8.66 -24.72
N GLY A 310 4.60 -8.32 -24.45
CA GLY A 310 3.94 -8.57 -23.15
C GLY A 310 3.93 -10.05 -22.79
N PHE A 311 3.57 -10.93 -23.73
CA PHE A 311 3.60 -12.37 -23.49
C PHE A 311 5.01 -12.86 -23.13
N ARG A 312 6.05 -12.41 -23.87
CA ARG A 312 7.45 -12.76 -23.54
C ARG A 312 7.87 -12.24 -22.16
N ARG A 313 7.40 -11.04 -21.75
CA ARG A 313 7.63 -10.53 -20.40
C ARG A 313 6.98 -11.44 -19.35
N ALA A 314 5.72 -11.87 -19.57
CA ALA A 314 5.05 -12.81 -18.68
C ALA A 314 5.80 -14.14 -18.57
N GLN A 315 6.22 -14.72 -19.68
CA GLN A 315 7.02 -15.96 -19.69
C GLN A 315 8.34 -15.80 -18.92
N LYS A 316 9.08 -14.72 -19.17
CA LYS A 316 10.33 -14.41 -18.47
C LYS A 316 10.10 -14.23 -16.97
N MET A 317 9.04 -13.51 -16.60
CA MET A 317 8.68 -13.27 -15.21
C MET A 317 8.32 -14.57 -14.51
N PHE A 318 7.44 -15.38 -15.10
CA PHE A 318 7.06 -16.67 -14.56
C PHE A 318 8.29 -17.58 -14.34
N HIS A 319 9.16 -17.63 -15.35
CA HIS A 319 10.41 -18.39 -15.24
C HIS A 319 11.34 -17.85 -14.12
N THR A 320 11.44 -16.54 -13.99
CA THR A 320 12.25 -15.91 -12.92
C THR A 320 11.75 -16.31 -11.53
N ILE A 321 10.42 -16.34 -11.33
CA ILE A 321 9.82 -16.69 -10.04
C ILE A 321 9.96 -18.19 -9.77
N THR A 322 9.61 -19.04 -10.75
CA THR A 322 9.36 -20.48 -10.55
C THR A 322 10.47 -21.38 -11.05
N GLY A 323 11.24 -20.95 -12.06
CA GLY A 323 12.16 -21.79 -12.83
C GLY A 323 11.46 -22.62 -13.92
N ALA A 324 10.14 -22.62 -14.00
CA ALA A 324 9.33 -23.36 -14.98
C ALA A 324 9.00 -22.50 -16.21
N ARG A 325 8.47 -23.12 -17.26
CA ARG A 325 8.03 -22.45 -18.49
C ARG A 325 6.52 -22.28 -18.49
N LEU A 326 6.06 -21.17 -19.02
CA LEU A 326 4.64 -20.83 -19.17
C LEU A 326 4.27 -20.86 -20.66
N GLU A 327 3.18 -21.56 -21.00
CA GLU A 327 2.64 -21.63 -22.33
C GLU A 327 1.11 -21.49 -22.32
N VAL A 328 0.52 -21.16 -23.47
CA VAL A 328 -0.92 -21.08 -23.71
C VAL A 328 -1.27 -21.90 -24.93
N GLN A 329 -2.23 -22.78 -24.77
CA GLN A 329 -2.83 -23.57 -25.83
C GLN A 329 -4.31 -23.13 -26.00
N ALA A 330 -4.79 -23.08 -27.23
CA ALA A 330 -6.15 -22.70 -27.51
C ALA A 330 -6.73 -23.60 -28.59
N SER A 331 -7.98 -23.98 -28.39
CA SER A 331 -8.76 -24.80 -29.35
C SER A 331 -10.05 -24.07 -29.67
N PRO A 332 -10.45 -23.97 -30.98
CA PRO A 332 -11.73 -23.41 -31.33
C PRO A 332 -12.88 -24.31 -30.85
N GLU A 333 -13.94 -23.67 -30.37
CA GLU A 333 -15.22 -24.29 -30.02
C GLU A 333 -16.37 -23.60 -30.75
N THR A 334 -17.58 -24.13 -30.65
CA THR A 334 -18.74 -23.69 -31.47
C THR A 334 -19.01 -22.19 -31.30
N ASP A 335 -18.89 -21.65 -30.05
CA ASP A 335 -19.24 -20.26 -29.73
C ASP A 335 -18.06 -19.44 -29.19
N GLY A 336 -16.81 -19.91 -29.39
CA GLY A 336 -15.65 -19.23 -28.86
C GLY A 336 -14.36 -20.05 -28.90
N MET A 337 -13.56 -19.91 -27.87
CA MET A 337 -12.25 -20.55 -27.73
C MET A 337 -12.13 -21.22 -26.34
N ALA A 338 -11.67 -22.47 -26.32
CA ALA A 338 -11.15 -23.09 -25.12
C ALA A 338 -9.67 -22.75 -24.96
N ILE A 339 -9.29 -22.14 -23.84
CA ILE A 339 -7.93 -21.65 -23.59
C ILE A 339 -7.36 -22.35 -22.36
N ASP A 340 -6.26 -23.06 -22.52
CA ASP A 340 -5.51 -23.73 -21.47
C ASP A 340 -4.19 -23.00 -21.20
N VAL A 341 -3.94 -22.69 -19.93
CA VAL A 341 -2.62 -22.23 -19.45
C VAL A 341 -1.84 -23.46 -19.06
N VAL A 342 -0.65 -23.65 -19.64
CA VAL A 342 0.19 -24.84 -19.49
C VAL A 342 1.51 -24.46 -18.83
N ILE A 343 1.91 -25.26 -17.85
CA ILE A 343 3.16 -25.11 -17.11
C ILE A 343 4.04 -26.34 -17.38
N ASP A 344 5.26 -26.10 -17.86
CA ASP A 344 6.29 -27.12 -18.00
C ASP A 344 7.39 -26.93 -16.94
N THR A 345 7.47 -27.88 -16.01
CA THR A 345 8.47 -27.91 -14.93
C THR A 345 9.74 -28.66 -15.31
N GLY A 346 9.88 -29.10 -16.57
CA GLY A 346 10.97 -29.99 -17.02
C GLY A 346 10.70 -31.48 -16.81
N HIS A 347 9.59 -31.82 -16.16
CA HIS A 347 9.10 -33.20 -15.95
C HIS A 347 7.79 -33.49 -16.70
N GLY A 348 7.43 -32.62 -17.62
CA GLY A 348 6.24 -32.68 -18.44
C GLY A 348 5.30 -31.48 -18.25
N GLU A 349 4.45 -31.28 -19.24
CA GLU A 349 3.46 -30.23 -19.28
C GLU A 349 2.23 -30.58 -18.44
N ARG A 350 1.71 -29.61 -17.70
CA ARG A 350 0.46 -29.71 -16.93
C ARG A 350 -0.34 -28.43 -17.08
N ARG A 351 -1.65 -28.54 -17.10
CA ARG A 351 -2.50 -27.35 -17.02
C ARG A 351 -2.32 -26.66 -15.66
N ALA A 352 -2.31 -25.33 -15.69
CA ALA A 352 -2.08 -24.53 -14.48
C ALA A 352 -3.08 -24.80 -13.36
N GLU A 353 -4.34 -25.08 -13.71
CA GLU A 353 -5.42 -25.43 -12.74
C GLU A 353 -5.12 -26.71 -11.92
N PHE A 354 -4.31 -27.62 -12.46
CA PHE A 354 -3.87 -28.85 -11.77
C PHE A 354 -2.47 -28.73 -11.15
N SER A 355 -1.90 -27.54 -11.20
CA SER A 355 -0.62 -27.25 -10.57
C SER A 355 -0.82 -26.75 -9.14
N GLY A 356 0.26 -26.80 -8.34
CA GLY A 356 0.21 -26.26 -6.99
C GLY A 356 -0.17 -24.77 -6.97
N ALA A 357 -0.90 -24.35 -5.94
CA ALA A 357 -1.43 -23.00 -5.84
C ALA A 357 -0.37 -21.88 -5.96
N GLY A 358 0.87 -22.12 -5.49
CA GLY A 358 1.98 -21.17 -5.68
C GLY A 358 2.36 -20.96 -7.14
N LEU A 359 2.24 -21.98 -8.00
CA LEU A 359 2.47 -21.82 -9.43
C LEU A 359 1.31 -21.07 -10.11
N GLN A 360 0.07 -21.30 -9.68
CA GLN A 360 -1.09 -20.56 -10.18
C GLN A 360 -0.97 -19.06 -9.84
N GLU A 361 -0.59 -18.74 -8.63
CA GLU A 361 -0.35 -17.37 -8.18
C GLU A 361 0.82 -16.72 -8.97
N ALA A 362 1.87 -17.48 -9.28
CA ALA A 362 2.97 -17.00 -10.11
C ALA A 362 2.52 -16.68 -11.55
N VAL A 363 1.57 -17.44 -12.12
CA VAL A 363 0.96 -17.12 -13.43
C VAL A 363 0.24 -15.77 -13.36
N LEU A 364 -0.59 -15.56 -12.35
CA LEU A 364 -1.30 -14.29 -12.16
C LEU A 364 -0.33 -13.11 -12.07
N LEU A 365 0.71 -13.22 -11.22
CA LEU A 365 1.73 -12.18 -11.07
C LEU A 365 2.47 -11.91 -12.39
N ALA A 366 2.78 -12.96 -13.14
CA ALA A 366 3.44 -12.83 -14.44
C ALA A 366 2.57 -12.07 -15.45
N VAL A 367 1.27 -12.31 -15.46
CA VAL A 367 0.32 -11.59 -16.34
C VAL A 367 0.15 -10.15 -15.92
N LEU A 368 0.00 -9.88 -14.62
CA LEU A 368 -0.13 -8.51 -14.11
C LEU A 368 1.10 -7.65 -14.48
N THR A 369 2.30 -8.23 -14.46
CA THR A 369 3.53 -7.53 -14.82
C THR A 369 3.78 -7.45 -16.33
N ALA A 370 3.06 -8.24 -17.14
CA ALA A 370 3.24 -8.31 -18.60
C ALA A 370 2.93 -6.98 -19.31
N GLY A 371 2.07 -6.15 -18.74
CA GLY A 371 1.72 -4.84 -19.30
C GLY A 371 2.89 -3.87 -19.42
N GLY A 372 4.02 -4.14 -18.75
CA GLY A 372 5.21 -3.30 -18.81
C GLY A 372 5.13 -2.02 -17.96
N PRO A 373 6.00 -1.04 -18.24
CA PRO A 373 6.03 0.24 -17.53
C PRO A 373 4.69 0.97 -17.59
N GLY A 374 4.35 1.71 -16.53
CA GLY A 374 3.09 2.47 -16.44
C GLY A 374 1.92 1.68 -15.86
N ARG A 375 2.09 0.41 -15.50
CA ARG A 375 1.10 -0.32 -14.69
C ARG A 375 1.36 -0.20 -13.20
N ILE A 376 0.27 -0.10 -12.45
CA ILE A 376 0.23 -0.07 -11.00
C ILE A 376 -0.41 -1.37 -10.51
N ILE A 377 0.31 -2.11 -9.70
CA ILE A 377 -0.14 -3.40 -9.18
C ILE A 377 -0.31 -3.29 -7.68
N VAL A 378 -1.50 -3.61 -7.20
CA VAL A 378 -1.83 -3.63 -5.77
C VAL A 378 -2.06 -5.08 -5.37
N LEU A 379 -1.24 -5.57 -4.46
CA LEU A 379 -1.23 -6.97 -4.02
C LEU A 379 -1.44 -7.01 -2.50
N ASP A 380 -2.55 -7.59 -2.07
CA ASP A 380 -2.81 -7.87 -0.66
C ASP A 380 -2.45 -9.31 -0.34
N GLU A 381 -1.43 -9.52 0.49
CA GLU A 381 -0.89 -10.82 0.89
C GLU A 381 -0.55 -11.76 -0.29
N PRO A 382 0.19 -11.31 -1.30
CA PRO A 382 0.60 -12.21 -2.36
C PRO A 382 1.56 -13.28 -1.84
N ALA A 383 1.60 -14.40 -2.55
CA ALA A 383 2.56 -15.48 -2.32
C ALA A 383 2.40 -16.25 -0.99
N VAL A 384 1.22 -16.20 -0.36
CA VAL A 384 0.92 -16.98 0.88
C VAL A 384 1.17 -18.48 0.69
N GLN A 385 0.96 -19.01 -0.51
CA GLN A 385 1.13 -20.43 -0.82
C GLN A 385 2.44 -20.72 -1.57
N MET A 386 3.33 -19.73 -1.67
CA MET A 386 4.61 -19.90 -2.35
C MET A 386 5.75 -20.23 -1.38
N HIS A 387 6.68 -21.04 -1.88
CA HIS A 387 7.91 -21.31 -1.14
C HIS A 387 8.70 -20.01 -0.89
N PRO A 388 9.34 -19.82 0.28
CA PRO A 388 10.14 -18.62 0.62
C PRO A 388 11.10 -18.16 -0.48
N THR A 389 11.74 -19.09 -1.19
CA THR A 389 12.64 -18.76 -2.31
C THR A 389 11.89 -18.05 -3.46
N MET A 390 10.66 -18.46 -3.77
CA MET A 390 9.84 -17.82 -4.79
C MET A 390 9.41 -16.43 -4.34
N GLN A 391 9.03 -16.28 -3.06
CA GLN A 391 8.68 -14.99 -2.47
C GLN A 391 9.84 -13.98 -2.57
N ARG A 392 11.06 -14.40 -2.24
CA ARG A 392 12.26 -13.55 -2.40
C ARG A 392 12.50 -13.13 -3.85
N ARG A 393 12.27 -14.03 -4.81
CA ARG A 393 12.39 -13.69 -6.24
C ARG A 393 11.35 -12.66 -6.70
N ILE A 394 10.13 -12.72 -6.16
CA ILE A 394 9.11 -11.70 -6.42
C ILE A 394 9.60 -10.34 -5.93
N ALA A 395 10.00 -10.25 -4.66
CA ALA A 395 10.46 -9.00 -4.07
C ALA A 395 11.69 -8.39 -4.76
N THR A 396 12.62 -9.23 -5.24
CA THR A 396 13.90 -8.77 -5.79
C THR A 396 13.91 -8.59 -7.30
N ALA A 397 13.06 -9.28 -8.05
CA ALA A 397 13.12 -9.30 -9.50
C ALA A 397 11.79 -8.97 -10.19
N ALA A 398 10.66 -9.49 -9.68
CA ALA A 398 9.40 -9.42 -10.40
C ALA A 398 8.77 -8.03 -10.44
N LEU A 399 8.91 -7.25 -9.36
CA LEU A 399 8.23 -5.96 -9.19
C LEU A 399 9.16 -4.75 -9.39
N ARG A 400 10.29 -4.93 -10.08
CA ARG A 400 11.27 -3.84 -10.27
C ARG A 400 10.83 -2.77 -11.25
N ASP A 401 10.18 -3.17 -12.33
CA ASP A 401 9.90 -2.31 -13.49
C ASP A 401 8.45 -1.81 -13.50
N VAL A 402 7.70 -2.06 -12.42
CA VAL A 402 6.32 -1.63 -12.26
C VAL A 402 6.16 -0.87 -10.95
N GLN A 403 5.22 0.04 -10.88
CA GLN A 403 4.81 0.59 -9.60
C GLN A 403 3.93 -0.44 -8.88
N ALA A 404 4.37 -0.90 -7.72
CA ALA A 404 3.67 -1.92 -6.96
C ALA A 404 3.46 -1.51 -5.51
N LEU A 405 2.25 -1.73 -5.01
CA LEU A 405 1.90 -1.68 -3.60
C LEU A 405 1.72 -3.11 -3.10
N LEU A 406 2.66 -3.57 -2.30
CA LEU A 406 2.72 -4.91 -1.76
C LEU A 406 2.40 -4.88 -0.27
N ILE A 407 1.24 -5.41 0.11
CA ILE A 407 0.87 -5.61 1.51
C ILE A 407 1.22 -7.03 1.88
N THR A 408 1.94 -7.23 2.99
CA THR A 408 2.38 -8.58 3.36
C THR A 408 2.64 -8.75 4.85
N HIS A 409 2.50 -10.00 5.30
CA HIS A 409 2.98 -10.53 6.58
C HIS A 409 4.25 -11.39 6.44
N SER A 410 4.76 -11.59 5.21
CA SER A 410 5.94 -12.40 4.97
C SER A 410 7.23 -11.58 4.98
N ALA A 411 8.14 -11.94 5.86
CA ALA A 411 9.49 -11.39 5.90
C ALA A 411 10.29 -11.66 4.60
N ASP A 412 9.94 -12.72 3.86
CA ASP A 412 10.62 -13.08 2.62
C ASP A 412 10.24 -12.17 1.43
N LEU A 413 9.08 -11.51 1.52
CA LEU A 413 8.67 -10.48 0.57
C LEU A 413 9.26 -9.10 0.87
N VAL A 414 9.86 -8.90 2.04
CA VAL A 414 10.56 -7.67 2.40
C VAL A 414 12.03 -7.78 2.00
N SER A 415 12.41 -7.15 0.90
CA SER A 415 13.82 -7.12 0.47
C SER A 415 14.54 -5.91 1.06
N VAL A 416 15.66 -6.15 1.74
CA VAL A 416 16.54 -5.12 2.29
C VAL A 416 17.97 -5.45 1.85
N ALA A 417 18.37 -4.96 0.69
CA ALA A 417 19.73 -5.12 0.15
C ALA A 417 20.52 -3.80 0.21
N THR A 418 19.83 -2.68 0.19
CA THR A 418 20.41 -1.34 0.16
C THR A 418 19.66 -0.38 1.09
N PRO A 419 20.27 0.75 1.51
CA PRO A 419 19.55 1.78 2.27
C PRO A 419 18.33 2.34 1.54
N ALA A 420 18.33 2.32 0.20
CA ALA A 420 17.19 2.75 -0.60
C ALA A 420 15.97 1.83 -0.41
N ASP A 421 16.18 0.54 -0.13
CA ASP A 421 15.09 -0.40 0.09
C ASP A 421 14.32 -0.09 1.37
N LEU A 422 14.99 0.43 2.42
CA LEU A 422 14.35 0.85 3.66
C LEU A 422 13.30 1.95 3.44
N LYS A 423 13.53 2.84 2.46
CA LYS A 423 12.58 3.91 2.12
C LYS A 423 11.30 3.39 1.47
N ARG A 424 11.35 2.17 0.90
CA ARG A 424 10.20 1.52 0.24
C ARG A 424 9.29 0.83 1.25
N ILE A 425 9.74 0.67 2.49
CA ILE A 425 8.97 0.03 3.54
C ILE A 425 8.12 1.08 4.25
N VAL A 426 6.82 0.82 4.30
CA VAL A 426 5.83 1.57 5.06
C VAL A 426 5.30 0.64 6.14
N ARG A 427 5.40 1.03 7.40
CA ARG A 427 4.82 0.28 8.49
C ARG A 427 3.54 0.95 8.97
N LEU A 428 2.45 0.17 9.00
CA LEU A 428 1.21 0.55 9.65
C LEU A 428 1.18 -0.02 11.07
N ALA A 429 0.69 0.76 12.01
CA ALA A 429 0.53 0.33 13.39
C ALA A 429 -0.74 0.94 13.99
N PRO A 430 -1.43 0.23 14.90
CA PRO A 430 -2.53 0.83 15.65
C PRO A 430 -2.00 1.95 16.55
N GLY A 431 -2.67 3.10 16.55
CA GLY A 431 -2.47 4.17 17.51
C GLY A 431 -3.18 3.89 18.84
N THR A 432 -2.96 4.75 19.82
CA THR A 432 -3.57 4.64 21.16
C THR A 432 -5.08 4.83 21.15
N ASP A 433 -5.60 5.51 20.15
CA ASP A 433 -7.02 5.75 19.89
C ASP A 433 -7.69 4.72 18.96
N GLY A 434 -6.93 3.67 18.57
CA GLY A 434 -7.37 2.65 17.63
C GLY A 434 -7.24 3.05 16.16
N ALA A 435 -6.87 4.31 15.86
CA ALA A 435 -6.61 4.74 14.50
C ALA A 435 -5.27 4.19 13.98
N THR A 436 -5.21 3.91 12.70
CA THR A 436 -3.96 3.44 12.06
C THR A 436 -2.96 4.58 11.91
N THR A 437 -1.74 4.39 12.37
CA THR A 437 -0.60 5.29 12.15
C THR A 437 0.31 4.78 11.05
N VAL A 438 0.90 5.70 10.27
CA VAL A 438 1.85 5.39 9.19
C VAL A 438 3.26 5.77 9.62
N ARG A 439 4.20 4.85 9.47
CA ARG A 439 5.62 5.08 9.76
C ARG A 439 6.48 4.74 8.55
N ARG A 440 7.41 5.61 8.26
CA ARG A 440 8.34 5.48 7.13
C ARG A 440 9.71 6.02 7.52
N THR A 441 10.75 5.34 7.09
CA THR A 441 12.13 5.78 7.30
C THR A 441 12.45 7.01 6.45
N SER A 442 13.05 8.04 7.08
CA SER A 442 13.59 9.19 6.37
C SER A 442 14.87 8.83 5.58
N ALA A 443 15.26 9.67 4.62
CA ALA A 443 16.49 9.47 3.86
C ALA A 443 17.74 9.50 4.77
N SER A 444 17.77 10.38 5.77
CA SER A 444 18.87 10.48 6.75
C SER A 444 18.95 9.24 7.63
N THR A 445 17.81 8.75 8.14
CA THR A 445 17.76 7.54 8.97
C THR A 445 18.18 6.30 8.18
N ALA A 446 17.71 6.15 6.94
CA ALA A 446 18.12 5.05 6.05
C ALA A 446 19.64 5.07 5.80
N SER A 447 20.25 6.24 5.65
CA SER A 447 21.70 6.38 5.50
C SER A 447 22.45 6.02 6.78
N HIS A 448 21.94 6.34 7.94
CA HIS A 448 22.53 5.93 9.23
C HIS A 448 22.48 4.41 9.44
N LEU A 449 21.48 3.73 8.90
CA LEU A 449 21.34 2.28 8.95
C LEU A 449 22.19 1.55 7.89
N ALA A 450 22.89 2.28 7.00
CA ALA A 450 23.68 1.68 5.91
C ALA A 450 24.73 0.67 6.42
N GLY A 451 25.42 0.96 7.52
CA GLY A 451 26.40 0.05 8.15
C GLY A 451 25.77 -1.21 8.76
N TRP A 452 24.44 -1.26 8.87
CA TRP A 452 23.69 -2.36 9.47
C TRP A 452 22.88 -3.19 8.46
N ILE A 453 22.97 -2.87 7.16
CA ILE A 453 22.15 -3.50 6.11
C ILE A 453 22.24 -5.02 6.13
N GLN A 454 23.43 -5.60 6.37
CA GLN A 454 23.58 -7.05 6.42
C GLN A 454 22.76 -7.69 7.56
N ASN A 455 22.75 -7.06 8.73
CA ASN A 455 21.95 -7.51 9.88
C ASN A 455 20.46 -7.35 9.58
N LEU A 456 20.06 -6.23 8.95
CA LEU A 456 18.67 -5.95 8.56
C LEU A 456 18.18 -6.88 7.45
N ALA A 457 19.06 -7.42 6.63
CA ALA A 457 18.74 -8.41 5.61
C ALA A 457 18.44 -9.80 6.17
N ALA A 458 18.78 -10.09 7.43
CA ALA A 458 18.46 -11.34 8.09
C ALA A 458 16.92 -11.52 8.23
N ALA A 459 16.45 -12.76 8.07
CA ALA A 459 15.02 -13.06 8.11
C ALA A 459 14.38 -12.65 9.44
N ASP A 460 15.04 -12.96 10.54
CA ASP A 460 14.55 -12.65 11.90
C ASP A 460 14.42 -11.14 12.12
N THR A 461 15.38 -10.35 11.65
CA THR A 461 15.33 -8.89 11.76
C THR A 461 14.21 -8.29 10.90
N ARG A 462 13.99 -8.81 9.69
CA ARG A 462 12.87 -8.37 8.84
C ARG A 462 11.52 -8.74 9.44
N ALA A 463 11.43 -9.87 10.15
CA ALA A 463 10.23 -10.30 10.85
C ALA A 463 9.80 -9.31 11.94
N LEU A 464 10.71 -8.53 12.52
CA LEU A 464 10.40 -7.51 13.51
C LEU A 464 9.46 -6.41 12.98
N LEU A 465 9.41 -6.17 11.68
CA LEU A 465 8.47 -5.21 11.06
C LEU A 465 7.00 -5.56 11.30
N PHE A 466 6.73 -6.82 11.61
CA PHE A 466 5.37 -7.33 11.89
C PHE A 466 5.08 -7.43 13.38
N ALA A 467 6.07 -7.23 14.22
CA ALA A 467 5.92 -7.33 15.67
C ALA A 467 5.07 -6.18 16.24
N ARG A 468 4.32 -6.47 17.30
CA ARG A 468 3.63 -5.45 18.10
C ARG A 468 4.64 -4.61 18.89
N ALA A 469 5.63 -5.26 19.48
CA ALA A 469 6.76 -4.68 20.18
C ALA A 469 7.92 -5.68 20.16
N VAL A 470 9.13 -5.29 20.56
CA VAL A 470 10.31 -6.16 20.58
C VAL A 470 11.05 -6.02 21.91
N ILE A 471 11.44 -7.14 22.50
CA ILE A 471 12.35 -7.18 23.65
C ILE A 471 13.74 -7.59 23.15
N LEU A 472 14.69 -6.69 23.26
CA LEU A 472 16.09 -6.91 22.92
C LEU A 472 16.82 -7.49 24.13
N CYS A 473 17.36 -8.68 24.02
CA CYS A 473 18.15 -9.36 25.04
C CYS A 473 19.63 -9.29 24.69
N GLU A 474 20.51 -9.10 25.67
CA GLU A 474 21.95 -8.99 25.42
C GLU A 474 22.53 -10.25 24.83
N GLY A 475 22.06 -11.42 25.28
CA GLY A 475 22.54 -12.71 24.85
C GLY A 475 21.47 -13.80 24.70
N ALA A 476 21.93 -14.95 24.27
CA ALA A 476 21.08 -16.09 23.97
C ALA A 476 20.53 -16.80 25.23
N SER A 477 21.21 -16.69 26.37
CA SER A 477 20.75 -17.26 27.65
C SER A 477 19.47 -16.59 28.11
N GLU A 478 19.39 -15.25 27.93
CA GLU A 478 18.23 -14.45 28.27
C GLU A 478 17.01 -14.86 27.44
N THR A 479 17.17 -14.98 26.11
CA THR A 479 16.06 -15.38 25.25
C THR A 479 15.51 -16.76 25.64
N GLY A 480 16.40 -17.69 26.02
CA GLY A 480 16.02 -19.04 26.47
C GLY A 480 15.26 -19.03 27.79
N ALA A 481 15.85 -18.44 28.83
CA ALA A 481 15.26 -18.45 30.17
C ALA A 481 13.98 -17.59 30.24
N LEU A 482 14.05 -16.36 29.74
CA LEU A 482 12.94 -15.42 29.78
C LEU A 482 11.77 -15.88 28.87
N GLY A 483 12.05 -16.44 27.71
CA GLY A 483 11.02 -17.00 26.83
C GLY A 483 10.25 -18.13 27.50
N GLN A 484 10.96 -19.04 28.19
CA GLN A 484 10.33 -20.15 28.91
C GLN A 484 9.50 -19.68 30.12
N TRP A 485 10.02 -18.76 30.91
CA TRP A 485 9.28 -18.18 32.04
C TRP A 485 8.10 -17.33 31.60
N TRP A 486 8.21 -16.61 30.45
CA TRP A 486 7.09 -15.89 29.87
C TRP A 486 5.92 -16.84 29.59
N ASN A 487 6.19 -17.98 28.92
CA ASN A 487 5.19 -19.02 28.68
C ASN A 487 4.50 -19.47 29.99
N THR A 488 5.29 -19.68 31.06
CA THR A 488 4.77 -20.14 32.35
C THR A 488 3.92 -19.07 33.03
N ALA A 489 4.34 -17.80 32.97
CA ALA A 489 3.67 -16.70 33.65
C ALA A 489 2.37 -16.23 32.96
N THR A 490 2.31 -16.28 31.62
CA THR A 490 1.20 -15.72 30.82
C THR A 490 0.37 -16.78 30.12
N GLN A 491 0.77 -18.05 30.15
CA GLN A 491 0.19 -19.18 29.39
C GLN A 491 0.27 -18.98 27.85
N LEU A 492 0.95 -17.95 27.40
CA LEU A 492 1.17 -17.62 25.99
C LEU A 492 2.64 -17.31 25.79
N GLY A 493 3.28 -17.89 24.77
CA GLY A 493 4.65 -17.53 24.42
C GLY A 493 4.76 -16.08 23.94
N PRO A 494 5.95 -15.49 24.03
CA PRO A 494 6.20 -14.14 23.51
C PRO A 494 5.86 -14.00 22.03
N GLU A 495 6.05 -15.06 21.24
CA GLU A 495 5.65 -15.11 19.84
C GLU A 495 4.12 -15.03 19.67
N ALA A 496 3.34 -15.73 20.51
CA ALA A 496 1.89 -15.67 20.48
C ALA A 496 1.36 -14.28 20.88
N ALA A 497 2.08 -13.56 21.74
CA ALA A 497 1.81 -12.15 22.08
C ALA A 497 2.26 -11.19 20.98
N ASN A 498 2.93 -11.67 19.94
CA ASN A 498 3.59 -10.90 18.88
C ASN A 498 4.64 -9.89 19.45
N VAL A 499 5.37 -10.33 20.48
CA VAL A 499 6.42 -9.57 21.15
C VAL A 499 7.68 -10.45 21.24
N PRO A 500 8.41 -10.63 20.12
CA PRO A 500 9.58 -11.50 20.12
C PRO A 500 10.68 -11.01 21.06
N LEU A 501 11.37 -11.97 21.69
CA LEU A 501 12.64 -11.77 22.39
C LEU A 501 13.77 -12.01 21.39
N LEU A 502 14.58 -10.99 21.16
CA LEU A 502 15.69 -11.04 20.20
C LEU A 502 17.03 -11.02 20.92
N ASP A 503 17.86 -12.03 20.69
CA ASP A 503 19.28 -12.03 21.04
C ASP A 503 20.04 -11.06 20.11
N VAL A 504 20.62 -10.00 20.66
CA VAL A 504 21.39 -9.03 19.88
C VAL A 504 22.87 -9.40 19.73
N GLY A 505 23.35 -10.44 20.45
CA GLY A 505 24.75 -10.90 20.40
C GLY A 505 25.74 -9.96 21.08
N GLY A 506 25.31 -9.31 22.18
CA GLY A 506 26.13 -8.46 23.06
C GLY A 506 25.78 -6.96 22.98
N GLN A 507 26.16 -6.23 24.03
CA GLN A 507 25.76 -4.84 24.25
C GLN A 507 26.11 -3.85 23.12
N ASN A 508 27.12 -4.15 22.30
CA ASN A 508 27.53 -3.30 21.18
C ASN A 508 26.50 -3.24 20.05
N ASN A 509 25.61 -4.21 19.99
CA ASN A 509 24.65 -4.35 18.89
C ASN A 509 23.29 -3.70 19.17
N PHE A 510 22.96 -3.37 20.41
CA PHE A 510 21.69 -2.73 20.77
C PHE A 510 21.37 -1.51 19.91
N GLY A 511 22.36 -0.64 19.70
CA GLY A 511 22.14 0.63 19.01
C GLY A 511 21.63 0.49 17.58
N GLY A 512 22.07 -0.53 16.85
CA GLY A 512 21.59 -0.80 15.49
C GLY A 512 20.13 -1.23 15.48
N TYR A 513 19.74 -2.15 16.36
CA TYR A 513 18.34 -2.60 16.51
C TYR A 513 17.44 -1.48 17.01
N ILE A 514 17.85 -0.72 18.02
CA ILE A 514 17.08 0.41 18.55
C ILE A 514 16.83 1.45 17.44
N ASN A 515 17.86 1.80 16.65
CA ASN A 515 17.71 2.70 15.52
C ASN A 515 16.68 2.19 14.51
N TYR A 516 16.75 0.90 14.17
CA TYR A 516 15.83 0.28 13.24
C TYR A 516 14.39 0.28 13.76
N LEU A 517 14.19 -0.18 14.99
CA LEU A 517 12.87 -0.25 15.62
C LEU A 517 12.24 1.14 15.75
N THR A 518 13.03 2.12 16.21
CA THR A 518 12.59 3.53 16.33
C THR A 518 12.22 4.13 14.97
N ALA A 519 13.02 3.85 13.93
CA ALA A 519 12.76 4.34 12.57
C ALA A 519 11.40 3.91 12.02
N PHE A 520 10.95 2.71 12.38
CA PHE A 520 9.66 2.17 11.99
C PHE A 520 8.58 2.28 13.07
N GLY A 521 8.85 3.00 14.17
CA GLY A 521 7.91 3.19 15.26
C GLY A 521 7.50 1.88 15.94
N ILE A 522 8.42 0.91 16.04
CA ILE A 522 8.20 -0.35 16.74
C ILE A 522 8.58 -0.12 18.20
N PRO A 523 7.65 -0.28 19.15
CA PRO A 523 7.97 -0.20 20.57
C PRO A 523 9.04 -1.24 20.95
N TRP A 524 9.99 -0.86 21.78
CA TRP A 524 11.07 -1.74 22.19
C TRP A 524 11.39 -1.61 23.66
N ALA A 525 11.89 -2.68 24.24
CA ALA A 525 12.52 -2.72 25.55
C ALA A 525 13.86 -3.45 25.44
N VAL A 526 14.79 -3.12 26.29
CA VAL A 526 16.10 -3.78 26.39
C VAL A 526 16.17 -4.53 27.72
N ILE A 527 16.62 -5.76 27.70
CA ILE A 527 17.04 -6.51 28.88
C ILE A 527 18.54 -6.73 28.74
N ALA A 528 19.29 -6.09 29.62
CA ALA A 528 20.74 -6.05 29.58
C ALA A 528 21.37 -6.53 30.90
N ASP A 529 22.59 -7.00 30.80
CA ASP A 529 23.41 -7.35 31.95
C ASP A 529 23.89 -6.11 32.72
N GLY A 530 24.32 -6.29 33.99
CA GLY A 530 24.76 -5.21 34.86
C GLY A 530 25.82 -4.28 34.24
N PRO A 531 26.87 -4.78 33.58
CA PRO A 531 27.89 -3.92 32.96
C PRO A 531 27.33 -2.94 31.92
N ALA A 532 26.25 -3.29 31.21
CA ALA A 532 25.62 -2.43 30.22
C ALA A 532 24.92 -1.21 30.82
N LEU A 533 24.60 -1.22 32.11
CA LEU A 533 23.96 -0.10 32.80
C LEU A 533 24.95 0.99 33.25
N ARG A 534 26.27 0.79 33.13
CA ARG A 534 27.26 1.82 33.44
C ARG A 534 27.14 3.01 32.49
N ASP A 535 27.42 4.21 33.00
CA ASP A 535 27.37 5.47 32.26
C ASP A 535 28.24 5.47 30.98
N ASN A 536 29.39 4.83 31.05
CA ASN A 536 30.37 4.73 29.97
C ASN A 536 30.17 3.49 29.06
N SER A 537 29.13 2.70 29.28
CA SER A 537 28.84 1.49 28.49
C SER A 537 28.61 1.79 27.01
N ALA A 538 28.68 0.76 26.17
CA ALA A 538 28.35 0.86 24.76
C ALA A 538 26.87 1.24 24.55
N LEU A 539 25.97 0.63 25.35
CA LEU A 539 24.53 0.92 25.30
C LEU A 539 24.26 2.39 25.68
N ALA A 540 24.86 2.88 26.78
CA ALA A 540 24.71 4.27 27.24
C ALA A 540 25.13 5.28 26.15
N LYS A 541 26.28 5.04 25.50
CA LYS A 541 26.78 5.88 24.39
C LYS A 541 25.84 5.84 23.17
N GLN A 542 25.29 4.68 22.86
CA GLN A 542 24.35 4.50 21.73
C GLN A 542 23.03 5.25 21.98
N LEU A 543 22.45 5.13 23.18
CA LEU A 543 21.23 5.85 23.57
C LEU A 543 21.45 7.36 23.60
N ALA A 544 22.61 7.83 24.07
CA ALA A 544 22.97 9.25 24.02
C ALA A 544 23.06 9.78 22.59
N LYS A 545 23.70 9.05 21.69
CA LYS A 545 23.80 9.40 20.26
C LYS A 545 22.42 9.52 19.60
N GLN A 546 21.47 8.72 20.03
CA GLN A 546 20.10 8.70 19.50
C GLN A 546 19.16 9.68 20.22
N ARG A 547 19.63 10.43 21.21
CA ARG A 547 18.83 11.32 22.06
C ARG A 547 17.72 10.58 22.85
N LEU A 548 17.96 9.32 23.16
CA LEU A 548 17.06 8.46 23.94
C LEU A 548 17.49 8.32 25.39
N ARG A 549 18.59 8.93 25.76
CA ARG A 549 19.08 8.95 27.11
C ARG A 549 18.21 9.86 28.00
N PRO A 550 17.73 9.39 29.18
CA PRO A 550 16.97 10.24 30.08
C PRO A 550 17.79 11.44 30.59
N PRO A 551 17.15 12.55 30.96
CA PRO A 551 17.84 13.65 31.65
C PRO A 551 18.25 13.26 33.09
N ASN A 552 19.17 14.02 33.66
CA ASN A 552 19.60 13.90 35.07
C ASN A 552 20.11 12.50 35.43
N PRO A 553 21.27 12.10 34.91
CA PRO A 553 21.90 10.84 35.32
C PRO A 553 22.25 10.86 36.82
N PRO A 554 22.33 9.70 37.52
CA PRO A 554 22.74 9.59 38.89
C PRO A 554 24.14 10.19 39.11
N ASP A 555 24.33 10.89 40.24
CA ASP A 555 25.62 11.51 40.61
C ASP A 555 26.68 10.47 41.01
N ASP A 556 26.26 9.39 41.68
CA ASP A 556 27.17 8.30 42.08
C ASP A 556 27.24 7.23 40.97
N ALA A 557 28.38 7.12 40.33
CA ALA A 557 28.65 6.13 39.29
C ALA A 557 28.56 4.67 39.78
N ASN A 558 28.63 4.43 41.09
CA ASN A 558 28.59 3.11 41.67
C ASN A 558 27.25 2.75 42.33
N ASP A 559 26.29 3.67 42.39
CA ASP A 559 24.92 3.36 42.85
C ASP A 559 24.15 2.56 41.80
N PHE A 560 24.26 1.25 41.87
CA PHE A 560 23.58 0.33 40.95
C PHE A 560 22.05 0.53 40.92
N THR A 561 21.45 0.77 42.09
CA THR A 561 20.00 0.94 42.21
C THR A 561 19.54 2.24 41.54
N ALA A 562 20.26 3.34 41.76
CA ALA A 562 19.97 4.60 41.09
C ALA A 562 20.08 4.49 39.56
N TRP A 563 21.13 3.83 39.05
CA TRP A 563 21.31 3.60 37.63
C TRP A 563 20.26 2.67 37.04
N THR A 564 19.85 1.61 37.75
CA THR A 564 18.76 0.73 37.30
C THR A 564 17.45 1.51 37.15
N ASN A 565 17.09 2.35 38.10
CA ASN A 565 15.89 3.18 38.04
C ASN A 565 15.98 4.24 36.94
N TYR A 566 17.15 4.83 36.75
CA TYR A 566 17.41 5.78 35.67
C TYR A 566 17.18 5.16 34.28
N TRP A 567 17.78 4.02 33.99
CA TRP A 567 17.67 3.33 32.72
C TRP A 567 16.30 2.72 32.49
N LYS A 568 15.57 2.34 33.52
CA LYS A 568 14.20 1.87 33.45
C LYS A 568 13.28 2.89 32.75
N SER A 569 13.50 4.19 32.98
CA SER A 569 12.75 5.25 32.34
C SER A 569 13.02 5.34 30.82
N ALA A 570 14.14 4.83 30.33
CA ALA A 570 14.51 4.70 28.93
C ALA A 570 14.10 3.36 28.30
N GLY A 571 13.40 2.48 29.04
CA GLY A 571 13.04 1.15 28.55
C GLY A 571 14.16 0.12 28.62
N VAL A 572 15.19 0.36 29.48
CA VAL A 572 16.27 -0.60 29.72
C VAL A 572 16.09 -1.23 31.10
N PHE A 573 16.05 -2.53 31.14
CA PHE A 573 15.79 -3.35 32.34
C PHE A 573 16.91 -4.36 32.56
N THR A 574 17.02 -4.90 33.77
CA THR A 574 18.00 -5.92 34.13
C THR A 574 17.48 -6.85 35.22
N LEU A 575 18.02 -8.07 35.27
CA LEU A 575 17.92 -9.02 36.38
C LEU A 575 19.19 -9.05 37.24
N ALA A 576 20.22 -8.29 36.86
CA ALA A 576 21.42 -8.15 37.64
C ALA A 576 21.14 -7.38 38.94
N ASP A 577 21.95 -7.62 39.97
CA ASP A 577 21.94 -6.93 41.26
C ASP A 577 23.17 -6.04 41.44
N GLN A 578 24.08 -6.06 40.49
CA GLN A 578 25.32 -5.28 40.50
C GLN A 578 25.88 -5.06 39.11
N PHE A 579 26.77 -4.10 38.94
CA PHE A 579 27.42 -3.85 37.64
C PHE A 579 28.35 -4.97 37.17
N GLY A 580 28.87 -5.80 38.11
CA GLY A 580 29.99 -6.69 37.83
C GLY A 580 31.31 -5.92 37.66
N ASP A 581 32.43 -6.54 37.98
CA ASP A 581 33.77 -5.99 37.72
C ASP A 581 34.29 -6.47 36.38
N ASP A 582 35.24 -5.75 35.76
CA ASP A 582 35.91 -6.14 34.54
C ASP A 582 36.50 -7.56 34.67
N GLY A 583 35.91 -8.50 33.92
CA GLY A 583 36.27 -9.92 33.91
C GLY A 583 35.52 -10.79 34.93
N SER A 584 34.69 -10.23 35.83
CA SER A 584 33.77 -11.01 36.65
C SER A 584 32.43 -11.18 35.91
N LYS A 585 31.85 -12.36 35.94
CA LYS A 585 30.51 -12.63 35.39
C LYS A 585 29.39 -12.35 36.37
N ALA A 586 29.68 -11.61 37.42
CA ALA A 586 28.78 -11.42 38.56
C ALA A 586 27.51 -10.64 38.21
N GLY A 587 27.56 -9.75 37.20
CA GLY A 587 26.42 -9.00 36.71
C GLY A 587 25.69 -9.65 35.48
N GLU A 588 26.08 -10.85 35.05
CA GLU A 588 25.45 -11.56 33.93
C GLU A 588 24.23 -12.39 34.40
N LEU A 589 23.31 -12.70 33.49
CA LEU A 589 22.14 -13.54 33.76
C LEU A 589 22.54 -14.91 34.31
N GLU A 590 23.63 -15.52 33.85
CA GLU A 590 24.12 -16.80 34.33
C GLU A 590 24.45 -16.77 35.84
N ALA A 591 24.92 -15.65 36.35
CA ALA A 591 25.14 -15.47 37.79
C ALA A 591 23.80 -15.44 38.56
N TYR A 592 22.78 -14.79 38.00
CA TYR A 592 21.42 -14.81 38.55
C TYR A 592 20.86 -16.21 38.59
N LEU A 593 20.90 -16.97 37.46
CA LEU A 593 20.42 -18.35 37.40
C LEU A 593 21.14 -19.24 38.42
N ARG A 594 22.44 -19.12 38.55
CA ARG A 594 23.24 -19.89 39.50
C ARG A 594 22.91 -19.56 40.98
N ARG A 595 22.50 -18.32 41.26
CA ARG A 595 22.05 -17.95 42.62
C ARG A 595 20.67 -18.53 42.94
N LEU A 596 19.79 -18.62 41.94
CA LEU A 596 18.47 -19.24 42.13
C LEU A 596 18.59 -20.73 42.46
N ASP A 597 19.38 -21.48 41.70
CA ASP A 597 19.64 -22.90 41.94
C ASP A 597 20.94 -23.36 41.24
N PRO A 598 22.09 -23.46 41.99
CA PRO A 598 23.34 -23.90 41.40
C PRO A 598 23.29 -25.31 40.79
N GLN A 599 22.52 -26.22 41.41
CA GLN A 599 22.49 -27.63 40.96
C GLN A 599 21.75 -27.77 39.62
N ILE A 600 20.61 -27.11 39.48
CA ILE A 600 19.86 -27.09 38.23
C ILE A 600 20.66 -26.41 37.14
N PHE A 601 21.34 -25.32 37.44
CA PHE A 601 22.16 -24.60 36.47
C PHE A 601 23.33 -25.46 35.96
N ASP A 602 24.09 -26.08 36.85
CA ASP A 602 25.23 -26.94 36.49
C ASP A 602 24.73 -28.21 35.73
N GLN A 603 23.55 -28.72 36.05
CA GLN A 603 22.95 -29.81 35.29
C GLN A 603 22.53 -29.38 33.89
N ALA A 604 21.89 -28.22 33.74
CA ALA A 604 21.54 -27.68 32.44
C ALA A 604 22.76 -27.45 31.53
N GLN A 605 23.87 -26.96 32.11
CA GLN A 605 25.15 -26.82 31.38
C GLN A 605 25.79 -28.16 30.97
N ARG A 606 25.58 -29.21 31.75
CA ARG A 606 26.05 -30.57 31.37
C ARG A 606 25.23 -31.18 30.25
N ASP A 607 23.92 -30.90 30.22
CA ASP A 607 23.01 -31.49 29.25
C ASP A 607 23.11 -30.83 27.86
N THR A 608 23.61 -29.59 27.76
CA THR A 608 23.76 -28.87 26.48
C THR A 608 24.83 -27.80 26.56
N THR A 609 25.53 -27.58 25.44
CA THR A 609 26.47 -26.48 25.22
C THR A 609 25.79 -25.25 24.61
N SER A 610 24.56 -25.37 24.15
CA SER A 610 23.78 -24.27 23.53
C SER A 610 23.27 -23.34 24.61
N LYS A 611 23.75 -22.10 24.64
CA LYS A 611 23.35 -21.08 25.61
C LYS A 611 21.83 -20.89 25.74
N PRO A 612 21.06 -20.69 24.65
CA PRO A 612 19.61 -20.58 24.77
C PRO A 612 18.96 -21.82 25.39
N ARG A 613 19.47 -23.02 25.08
CA ARG A 613 18.95 -24.25 25.67
C ARG A 613 19.31 -24.38 27.15
N VAL A 614 20.48 -23.92 27.59
CA VAL A 614 20.82 -23.86 29.04
C VAL A 614 19.80 -23.02 29.79
N GLY A 615 19.52 -21.80 29.32
CA GLY A 615 18.51 -20.92 29.93
C GLY A 615 17.12 -21.55 29.97
N ALA A 616 16.66 -22.11 28.85
CA ALA A 616 15.36 -22.75 28.74
C ALA A 616 15.24 -24.00 29.63
N LEU A 617 16.27 -24.86 29.68
CA LEU A 617 16.29 -26.05 30.55
C LEU A 617 16.29 -25.66 32.02
N PHE A 618 17.06 -24.63 32.40
CA PHE A 618 17.02 -24.10 33.76
C PHE A 618 15.61 -23.64 34.11
N ALA A 619 15.01 -22.77 33.31
CA ALA A 619 13.67 -22.23 33.54
C ALA A 619 12.57 -23.33 33.60
N THR A 620 12.71 -24.36 32.80
CA THR A 620 11.78 -25.52 32.79
C THR A 620 11.90 -26.36 34.05
N ARG A 621 13.13 -26.53 34.57
CA ARG A 621 13.40 -27.40 35.73
C ARG A 621 13.28 -26.69 37.07
N TYR A 622 13.26 -25.35 37.06
CA TYR A 622 13.18 -24.56 38.28
C TYR A 622 11.83 -24.83 38.98
N PRO A 623 11.83 -25.38 40.23
CA PRO A 623 10.65 -25.97 40.81
C PRO A 623 9.60 -24.96 41.28
N HIS A 624 10.00 -23.69 41.43
CA HIS A 624 9.14 -22.63 41.99
C HIS A 624 8.44 -21.81 40.89
N GLY A 625 8.49 -22.27 39.62
CA GLY A 625 7.89 -21.54 38.49
C GLY A 625 8.64 -20.27 38.13
N THR A 626 7.93 -19.22 37.70
CA THR A 626 8.56 -17.93 37.37
C THR A 626 8.98 -17.21 38.62
N PRO A 627 10.29 -16.85 38.77
CA PRO A 627 10.78 -16.10 39.93
C PRO A 627 10.05 -14.75 40.08
N PRO A 628 9.83 -14.25 41.32
CA PRO A 628 9.14 -12.99 41.57
C PRO A 628 9.79 -11.78 40.84
N GLU A 629 11.12 -11.76 40.76
CA GLU A 629 11.88 -10.71 40.07
C GLU A 629 11.63 -10.71 38.57
N VAL A 630 11.52 -11.90 37.96
CA VAL A 630 11.19 -12.08 36.54
C VAL A 630 9.75 -11.67 36.28
N ALA A 631 8.82 -12.03 37.16
CA ALA A 631 7.44 -11.59 37.05
C ALA A 631 7.30 -10.06 37.14
N ALA A 632 8.05 -9.44 38.05
CA ALA A 632 8.13 -7.98 38.20
C ALA A 632 8.77 -7.32 36.94
N LEU A 633 9.81 -7.95 36.36
CA LEU A 633 10.43 -7.52 35.13
C LEU A 633 9.39 -7.49 33.99
N TYR A 634 8.61 -8.56 33.80
CA TYR A 634 7.59 -8.60 32.76
C TYR A 634 6.53 -7.52 32.93
N LYS A 635 6.06 -7.28 34.15
CA LYS A 635 5.12 -6.22 34.44
C LYS A 635 5.68 -4.84 34.05
N ASN A 636 6.94 -4.57 34.37
CA ASN A 636 7.59 -3.31 34.05
C ASN A 636 7.77 -3.16 32.53
N VAL A 637 8.19 -4.22 31.84
CA VAL A 637 8.34 -4.25 30.39
C VAL A 637 6.98 -4.08 29.69
N ALA A 638 5.94 -4.79 30.14
CA ALA A 638 4.59 -4.69 29.59
C ALA A 638 4.05 -3.25 29.71
N THR A 639 4.18 -2.64 30.90
CA THR A 639 3.78 -1.25 31.12
C THR A 639 4.55 -0.29 30.20
N HIS A 640 5.88 -0.46 30.07
CA HIS A 640 6.69 0.38 29.15
C HIS A 640 6.26 0.24 27.70
N LEU A 641 5.95 -0.97 27.26
CA LEU A 641 5.56 -1.28 25.89
C LEU A 641 4.05 -1.08 25.62
N SER A 642 3.27 -0.67 26.63
CA SER A 642 1.81 -0.53 26.55
C SER A 642 1.14 -1.81 26.02
N LEU A 643 1.48 -2.95 26.65
CA LEU A 643 0.97 -4.28 26.29
C LEU A 643 -0.26 -4.70 27.10
N ASP A 644 -0.66 -3.92 28.08
CA ASP A 644 -1.78 -4.19 29.00
C ASP A 644 -3.14 -4.15 28.28
#